data_c799ea3c6b6b9b420b5836ddbe16d470
#
_entry.id   c799ea3c6b6b9b420b5836ddbe16d470
#
_cell.length_a   1.000
_cell.length_b   1.000
_cell.length_c   1.000
_cell.angle_alpha   90.00
_cell.angle_beta   90.00
_cell.angle_gamma   90.00
#
_symmetry.space_group_name_H-M   'P 1'
#
loop_
_entity.id
_entity.type
_entity.pdbx_description
1 polymer ?
#
loop_
_entity_poly.entity_id
_entity_poly.type
_entity_poly.pdbx_seq_one_letter_code
_entity_poly.pdbx_strand_id
1 'polypeptide(L)'
;TDHADVVKRYLPPECQQVSYIAQLSASMFRPDTTTWSGHIFMLLSEPADEQRLKDWFEWINFSVPELRDQIRLSDSQQALHWPLDRTVAYSSKLIFIAPPKCFGFKPEVVDPITLVKKKKPTLKIPEFTQVRSDDIKDLINDLRRAIGLDPIQYQATKFDGEWVLDGAHDVLVHDIKTSGEHYVRFNLNGGDSYAYFIDLRKPDLIRNFKGEPFLKTEDAAPELWKSLRKIAPRAVSKQALQEGFEILAFYATNKNSQIKIGTYDHGTNDLVLHNSTEAAAKAWQADYGIPPAARLPHIDLVFDPTVDVQYASGATQINTFEATQYMARERSTPKASHLAEVPRLIDKVLRSMLGNPTDELYRHFMNWLAYVYQFRKKTGTAWVLSGNEGTGKGTFAKYVLTPIFGSSAVRSVQYGLLNQEFNDFLEQALFVVFEEADVHAVENQASLAAKLRHYITDDPITIRRMRTDPYAAPNFTNFLFYSNKRTAVAPSRTDRRYNFGEWQDQRLFFTPNEFKLLQVGAELDGFADVLQRWPVDEMAVTRLVETQAKQDAHESTTTINQLIAEAILAGNLQFFIDRTPSDAEAIADFHNRFSPLVMFKNMLDKFIASAHDGEPALVTDEDLFLLFRTLIPDTRYFQDSKTWRMRHYKSLGLPVGQRVDDPANKGVKARGMLIDWKVPQSLPPQSFDDEMQSSVVTPIRKKTKRTSK
;
A
#
# COMPACT_ATOMS: atom_id res chain seq x y z
N THR A 1 -40.21 -18.03 9.54
CA THR A 1 -40.08 -16.55 9.70
C THR A 1 -39.54 -16.01 8.41
N ASP A 2 -40.26 -15.12 7.74
CA ASP A 2 -39.79 -14.47 6.52
C ASP A 2 -39.09 -13.13 6.88
N HIS A 3 -38.42 -12.50 5.89
CA HIS A 3 -37.72 -11.22 6.09
C HIS A 3 -38.68 -10.08 6.53
N ALA A 4 -39.97 -10.12 6.12
CA ALA A 4 -40.93 -9.09 6.48
C ALA A 4 -41.30 -9.19 7.99
N ASP A 5 -41.42 -10.40 8.49
CA ASP A 5 -41.62 -10.66 9.93
C ASP A 5 -40.38 -10.22 10.71
N VAL A 6 -39.16 -10.46 10.20
CA VAL A 6 -37.93 -10.03 10.84
C VAL A 6 -37.88 -8.51 10.95
N VAL A 7 -38.15 -7.78 9.88
CA VAL A 7 -38.17 -6.31 9.87
C VAL A 7 -39.24 -5.78 10.83
N LYS A 8 -40.42 -6.38 10.85
CA LYS A 8 -41.52 -5.94 11.70
C LYS A 8 -41.27 -6.22 13.18
N ARG A 9 -40.64 -7.33 13.51
CA ARG A 9 -40.50 -7.81 14.90
C ARG A 9 -39.21 -7.36 15.57
N TYR A 10 -38.11 -7.30 14.79
CA TYR A 10 -36.76 -7.10 15.33
C TYR A 10 -36.13 -5.76 15.02
N LEU A 11 -36.73 -4.95 14.14
CA LEU A 11 -36.21 -3.64 13.86
C LEU A 11 -37.09 -2.51 14.37
N PRO A 12 -36.50 -1.36 14.74
CA PRO A 12 -37.26 -0.22 15.24
C PRO A 12 -38.33 0.26 14.24
N PRO A 13 -39.42 0.93 14.72
CA PRO A 13 -40.50 1.40 13.87
C PRO A 13 -40.07 2.23 12.67
N GLU A 14 -39.01 2.99 12.80
CA GLU A 14 -38.42 3.82 11.74
C GLU A 14 -37.95 2.99 10.55
N CYS A 15 -37.44 1.79 10.77
CA CYS A 15 -36.98 0.87 9.75
C CYS A 15 -38.15 0.21 9.01
N GLN A 16 -39.27 0.01 9.67
CA GLN A 16 -40.40 -0.77 9.12
C GLN A 16 -41.11 -0.12 7.93
N GLN A 17 -40.96 1.21 7.78
CA GLN A 17 -41.57 1.99 6.69
C GLN A 17 -40.60 2.24 5.53
N VAL A 18 -39.36 1.79 5.63
CA VAL A 18 -38.30 2.01 4.65
C VAL A 18 -38.19 0.85 3.68
N SER A 19 -37.95 1.16 2.41
CA SER A 19 -37.66 0.16 1.36
C SER A 19 -36.34 -0.54 1.67
N TYR A 20 -36.28 -1.85 1.44
CA TYR A 20 -35.08 -2.64 1.74
C TYR A 20 -34.86 -3.77 0.75
N ILE A 21 -33.64 -4.24 0.69
CA ILE A 21 -33.29 -5.50 0.03
C ILE A 21 -33.03 -6.53 1.12
N ALA A 22 -33.75 -7.65 1.08
CA ALA A 22 -33.48 -8.81 1.92
C ALA A 22 -32.66 -9.83 1.13
N GLN A 23 -31.58 -10.32 1.73
CA GLN A 23 -30.73 -11.36 1.16
C GLN A 23 -30.58 -12.49 2.20
N LEU A 24 -30.87 -13.71 1.80
CA LEU A 24 -30.67 -14.87 2.65
C LEU A 24 -29.18 -15.24 2.73
N SER A 25 -28.72 -15.58 3.94
CA SER A 25 -27.35 -16.07 4.13
C SER A 25 -27.21 -17.53 3.66
N ALA A 26 -25.95 -17.96 3.46
CA ALA A 26 -25.65 -19.33 2.99
C ALA A 26 -26.22 -20.43 3.90
N SER A 27 -26.39 -20.17 5.21
CA SER A 27 -26.96 -21.11 6.17
C SER A 27 -28.44 -21.42 5.87
N MET A 28 -29.19 -20.48 5.30
CA MET A 28 -30.61 -20.66 4.98
C MET A 28 -30.89 -21.68 3.86
N PHE A 29 -29.85 -22.07 3.12
CA PHE A 29 -29.98 -23.07 2.06
C PHE A 29 -29.84 -24.52 2.56
N ARG A 30 -29.51 -24.71 3.85
CA ARG A 30 -29.41 -26.04 4.45
C ARG A 30 -30.81 -26.56 4.81
N PRO A 31 -31.09 -27.86 4.59
CA PRO A 31 -32.41 -28.46 4.83
C PRO A 31 -32.85 -28.44 6.28
N ASP A 32 -31.90 -28.34 7.22
CA ASP A 32 -32.14 -28.41 8.68
C ASP A 32 -32.22 -27.03 9.36
N THR A 33 -32.22 -25.95 8.57
CA THR A 33 -32.26 -24.60 9.14
C THR A 33 -33.63 -24.21 9.65
N THR A 34 -33.72 -23.97 10.94
CA THR A 34 -34.99 -23.58 11.62
C THR A 34 -35.04 -22.08 11.95
N THR A 35 -33.90 -21.38 11.90
CA THR A 35 -33.78 -19.96 12.26
C THR A 35 -33.47 -19.13 11.02
N TRP A 36 -34.10 -17.95 10.89
CA TRP A 36 -33.83 -17.03 9.83
C TRP A 36 -32.43 -16.41 9.98
N SER A 37 -31.65 -16.40 8.89
CA SER A 37 -30.35 -15.77 8.81
C SER A 37 -30.20 -15.07 7.46
N GLY A 38 -29.86 -13.79 7.48
CA GLY A 38 -29.77 -13.01 6.26
C GLY A 38 -29.32 -11.57 6.51
N HIS A 39 -29.26 -10.82 5.42
CA HIS A 39 -28.90 -9.41 5.44
C HIS A 39 -30.09 -8.57 5.01
N ILE A 40 -30.32 -7.46 5.70
CA ILE A 40 -31.32 -6.45 5.34
C ILE A 40 -30.54 -5.17 4.98
N PHE A 41 -30.58 -4.77 3.73
CA PHE A 41 -29.93 -3.56 3.23
C PHE A 41 -30.94 -2.43 3.14
N MET A 42 -30.68 -1.33 3.82
CA MET A 42 -31.47 -0.11 3.75
C MET A 42 -30.57 1.06 3.32
N LEU A 43 -31.06 1.92 2.46
CA LEU A 43 -30.34 3.13 2.05
C LEU A 43 -30.52 4.20 3.12
N LEU A 44 -29.41 4.78 3.60
CA LEU A 44 -29.46 5.91 4.53
C LEU A 44 -29.74 7.21 3.81
N SER A 45 -30.49 8.11 4.46
CA SER A 45 -30.74 9.46 3.93
C SER A 45 -29.51 10.39 4.03
N GLU A 46 -28.61 10.10 4.96
CA GLU A 46 -27.39 10.85 5.25
C GLU A 46 -26.26 9.85 5.52
N PRO A 47 -25.00 10.17 5.17
CA PRO A 47 -23.86 9.34 5.54
C PRO A 47 -23.75 9.21 7.07
N ALA A 48 -23.41 8.03 7.55
CA ALA A 48 -23.10 7.77 8.95
C ALA A 48 -21.71 7.14 9.05
N ASP A 49 -20.95 7.53 10.07
CA ASP A 49 -19.66 6.90 10.37
C ASP A 49 -19.84 5.52 10.99
N GLU A 50 -18.77 4.72 10.98
CA GLU A 50 -18.77 3.35 11.50
C GLU A 50 -19.15 3.29 12.98
N GLN A 51 -18.69 4.23 13.78
CA GLN A 51 -18.95 4.22 15.22
C GLN A 51 -20.42 4.51 15.52
N ARG A 52 -21.02 5.48 14.84
CA ARG A 52 -22.45 5.81 15.00
C ARG A 52 -23.35 4.64 14.59
N LEU A 53 -23.00 3.93 13.50
CA LEU A 53 -23.73 2.74 13.06
C LEU A 53 -23.62 1.61 14.09
N LYS A 54 -22.43 1.38 14.61
CA LYS A 54 -22.17 0.36 15.63
C LYS A 54 -22.94 0.63 16.92
N ASP A 55 -22.88 1.86 17.41
CA ASP A 55 -23.60 2.28 18.61
C ASP A 55 -25.12 2.16 18.42
N TRP A 56 -25.60 2.48 17.22
CA TRP A 56 -27.02 2.31 16.88
C TRP A 56 -27.43 0.84 16.85
N PHE A 57 -26.62 -0.06 16.29
CA PHE A 57 -26.90 -1.51 16.32
C PHE A 57 -26.80 -2.08 17.72
N GLU A 58 -25.91 -1.59 18.57
CA GLU A 58 -25.88 -1.94 19.99
C GLU A 58 -27.19 -1.50 20.69
N TRP A 59 -27.61 -0.25 20.47
CA TRP A 59 -28.87 0.26 21.01
C TRP A 59 -30.08 -0.55 20.53
N ILE A 60 -30.18 -0.94 19.27
CA ILE A 60 -31.25 -1.78 18.74
C ILE A 60 -31.29 -3.13 19.50
N ASN A 61 -30.12 -3.79 19.64
CA ASN A 61 -30.04 -5.06 20.37
C ASN A 61 -30.50 -4.95 21.84
N PHE A 62 -30.28 -3.80 22.48
CA PHE A 62 -30.65 -3.56 23.86
C PHE A 62 -32.09 -3.08 24.02
N SER A 63 -32.60 -2.30 23.07
CA SER A 63 -33.93 -1.63 23.17
C SER A 63 -35.07 -2.48 22.63
N VAL A 64 -34.82 -3.41 21.71
CA VAL A 64 -35.82 -4.34 21.19
C VAL A 64 -35.84 -5.59 22.05
N PRO A 65 -36.93 -5.85 22.82
CA PRO A 65 -36.98 -6.96 23.78
C PRO A 65 -36.66 -8.32 23.17
N GLU A 66 -37.21 -8.58 21.99
CA GLU A 66 -37.01 -9.84 21.26
C GLU A 66 -35.57 -10.07 20.81
N LEU A 67 -34.78 -9.02 20.61
CA LEU A 67 -33.34 -9.13 20.34
C LEU A 67 -32.58 -9.27 21.65
N ARG A 68 -32.92 -8.47 22.65
CA ARG A 68 -32.27 -8.51 23.97
C ARG A 68 -32.32 -9.90 24.58
N ASP A 69 -33.45 -10.56 24.49
CA ASP A 69 -33.67 -11.92 25.03
C ASP A 69 -32.85 -12.99 24.28
N GLN A 70 -32.39 -12.69 23.07
CA GLN A 70 -31.53 -13.57 22.25
C GLN A 70 -30.01 -13.27 22.41
N ILE A 71 -29.65 -12.23 23.15
CA ILE A 71 -28.24 -11.98 23.47
C ILE A 71 -27.73 -13.13 24.34
N ARG A 72 -26.60 -13.72 23.93
CA ARG A 72 -25.96 -14.82 24.63
C ARG A 72 -24.47 -14.58 24.75
N LEU A 73 -23.78 -15.35 25.56
CA LEU A 73 -22.33 -15.34 25.61
C LEU A 73 -21.75 -15.90 24.33
N SER A 74 -20.63 -15.33 23.90
CA SER A 74 -19.80 -15.89 22.85
C SER A 74 -19.19 -17.24 23.25
N ASP A 75 -18.63 -17.98 22.32
CA ASP A 75 -18.01 -19.27 22.62
C ASP A 75 -16.85 -19.16 23.63
N SER A 76 -16.18 -17.99 23.69
CA SER A 76 -15.18 -17.70 24.73
C SER A 76 -15.76 -17.38 26.11
N GLN A 77 -17.09 -17.22 26.23
CA GLN A 77 -17.81 -16.84 27.44
C GLN A 77 -17.38 -15.50 28.07
N GLN A 78 -16.65 -14.69 27.33
CA GLN A 78 -16.11 -13.39 27.79
C GLN A 78 -16.72 -12.18 27.07
N ALA A 79 -17.50 -12.40 26.03
CA ALA A 79 -18.15 -11.36 25.26
C ALA A 79 -19.57 -11.75 24.88
N LEU A 80 -20.35 -10.80 24.36
CA LEU A 80 -21.70 -11.04 23.89
C LEU A 80 -21.72 -11.47 22.41
N HIS A 81 -22.59 -12.44 22.13
CA HIS A 81 -23.03 -12.75 20.78
C HIS A 81 -24.29 -11.94 20.50
N TRP A 82 -24.24 -11.07 19.52
CA TRP A 82 -25.28 -10.13 19.17
C TRP A 82 -26.21 -10.71 18.11
N PRO A 83 -27.53 -10.80 18.33
CA PRO A 83 -28.50 -11.25 17.31
C PRO A 83 -28.46 -10.37 16.05
N LEU A 84 -28.45 -9.04 16.20
CA LEU A 84 -28.14 -8.10 15.16
C LEU A 84 -26.64 -7.83 15.17
N ASP A 85 -25.93 -8.36 14.14
CA ASP A 85 -24.48 -8.28 14.05
C ASP A 85 -24.00 -6.83 13.86
N ARG A 86 -23.42 -6.26 14.90
CA ARG A 86 -22.88 -4.89 14.87
C ARG A 86 -21.62 -4.75 14.04
N THR A 87 -20.95 -5.88 13.68
CA THR A 87 -19.71 -5.82 12.88
C THR A 87 -19.96 -5.49 11.43
N VAL A 88 -21.20 -5.54 10.95
CA VAL A 88 -21.57 -5.08 9.60
C VAL A 88 -21.41 -3.56 9.42
N ALA A 89 -21.26 -2.80 10.52
CA ALA A 89 -20.92 -1.39 10.49
C ALA A 89 -19.48 -1.10 10.04
N TYR A 90 -18.58 -2.10 10.11
CA TYR A 90 -17.19 -1.90 9.70
C TYR A 90 -17.05 -1.85 8.17
N SER A 91 -16.35 -0.85 7.65
CA SER A 91 -16.05 -0.72 6.22
C SER A 91 -15.24 -1.89 5.66
N SER A 92 -14.50 -2.60 6.53
CA SER A 92 -13.73 -3.80 6.18
C SER A 92 -14.54 -5.10 6.16
N LYS A 93 -15.82 -5.07 6.57
CA LYS A 93 -16.66 -6.27 6.60
C LYS A 93 -17.07 -6.70 5.21
N LEU A 94 -16.69 -7.90 4.82
CA LEU A 94 -17.14 -8.50 3.55
C LEU A 94 -18.55 -9.10 3.72
N ILE A 95 -19.45 -8.73 2.82
CA ILE A 95 -20.78 -9.32 2.66
C ILE A 95 -20.85 -10.00 1.29
N PHE A 96 -21.04 -11.32 1.29
CA PHE A 96 -21.17 -12.08 0.05
C PHE A 96 -22.58 -11.91 -0.49
N ILE A 97 -22.71 -11.30 -1.67
CA ILE A 97 -23.99 -11.06 -2.36
C ILE A 97 -24.33 -12.10 -3.42
N ALA A 98 -23.40 -12.99 -3.77
CA ALA A 98 -23.66 -14.07 -4.71
C ALA A 98 -24.39 -15.23 -4.02
N PRO A 99 -25.34 -15.93 -4.71
CA PRO A 99 -25.97 -17.13 -4.19
C PRO A 99 -24.92 -18.20 -3.88
N PRO A 100 -25.03 -18.94 -2.77
CA PRO A 100 -24.11 -20.02 -2.46
C PRO A 100 -24.25 -21.18 -3.45
N LYS A 101 -23.12 -21.83 -3.76
CA LYS A 101 -23.14 -23.11 -4.47
C LYS A 101 -23.37 -24.25 -3.48
N CYS A 102 -24.46 -24.96 -3.61
CA CYS A 102 -24.82 -26.10 -2.77
C CYS A 102 -24.31 -27.40 -3.37
N PHE A 103 -23.65 -28.23 -2.58
CA PHE A 103 -23.16 -29.56 -2.99
C PHE A 103 -23.83 -30.63 -2.13
N GLY A 104 -24.32 -31.71 -2.75
CA GLY A 104 -24.92 -32.84 -2.05
C GLY A 104 -26.40 -32.69 -1.71
N PHE A 105 -27.04 -31.53 -1.95
CA PHE A 105 -28.47 -31.30 -1.80
C PHE A 105 -28.96 -30.22 -2.77
N LYS A 106 -30.27 -30.26 -3.07
CA LYS A 106 -30.92 -29.21 -3.87
C LYS A 106 -31.54 -28.18 -2.92
N PRO A 107 -31.18 -26.90 -3.00
CA PRO A 107 -31.76 -25.87 -2.14
C PRO A 107 -33.25 -25.68 -2.49
N GLU A 108 -34.06 -25.49 -1.46
CA GLU A 108 -35.49 -25.17 -1.62
C GLU A 108 -35.71 -23.70 -2.02
N VAL A 109 -34.74 -22.83 -1.72
CA VAL A 109 -34.80 -21.40 -2.03
C VAL A 109 -34.32 -21.15 -3.44
N VAL A 110 -35.20 -20.58 -4.28
CA VAL A 110 -34.91 -20.30 -5.70
C VAL A 110 -34.36 -18.90 -5.88
N ASP A 111 -34.84 -17.91 -5.12
CA ASP A 111 -34.38 -16.52 -5.19
C ASP A 111 -33.94 -16.02 -3.79
N PRO A 112 -32.63 -15.87 -3.59
CA PRO A 112 -32.09 -15.46 -2.31
C PRO A 112 -32.22 -13.96 -2.05
N ILE A 113 -32.60 -13.14 -3.04
CA ILE A 113 -32.62 -11.68 -2.93
C ILE A 113 -34.02 -11.16 -3.24
N THR A 114 -34.60 -10.41 -2.30
CA THR A 114 -35.93 -9.82 -2.47
C THR A 114 -35.88 -8.30 -2.25
N LEU A 115 -36.36 -7.54 -3.23
CA LEU A 115 -36.56 -6.10 -3.10
C LEU A 115 -37.97 -5.80 -2.57
N VAL A 116 -38.04 -5.17 -1.41
CA VAL A 116 -39.30 -4.75 -0.77
C VAL A 116 -39.44 -3.23 -0.85
N LYS A 117 -40.40 -2.75 -1.62
CA LYS A 117 -40.71 -1.32 -1.71
C LYS A 117 -41.69 -0.92 -0.63
N LYS A 118 -41.36 0.13 0.11
CA LYS A 118 -42.15 0.75 1.17
C LYS A 118 -42.39 2.24 0.89
N LYS A 119 -43.06 2.92 1.82
CA LYS A 119 -43.41 4.35 1.66
C LYS A 119 -42.19 5.27 1.62
N LYS A 120 -41.12 4.94 2.33
CA LYS A 120 -39.89 5.74 2.42
C LYS A 120 -38.76 5.04 1.63
N PRO A 121 -38.04 5.73 0.75
CA PRO A 121 -36.92 5.14 0.03
C PRO A 121 -35.66 5.04 0.89
N THR A 122 -35.51 5.92 1.90
CA THR A 122 -34.30 6.03 2.74
C THR A 122 -34.64 6.04 4.22
N LEU A 123 -33.70 5.60 5.02
CA LEU A 123 -33.72 5.57 6.48
C LEU A 123 -32.91 6.76 7.02
N LYS A 124 -33.50 7.53 7.92
CA LYS A 124 -32.76 8.45 8.80
C LYS A 124 -32.53 7.75 10.13
N ILE A 125 -31.27 7.61 10.54
CA ILE A 125 -30.93 7.06 11.87
C ILE A 125 -31.52 8.01 12.92
N PRO A 126 -32.40 7.53 13.83
CA PRO A 126 -32.96 8.37 14.86
C PRO A 126 -31.92 8.81 15.89
N GLU A 127 -32.25 9.75 16.73
CA GLU A 127 -31.48 10.00 17.94
C GLU A 127 -31.71 8.86 18.92
N PHE A 128 -30.64 8.35 19.51
CA PHE A 128 -30.69 7.22 20.44
C PHE A 128 -29.71 7.45 21.61
N THR A 129 -29.97 6.81 22.71
CA THR A 129 -29.05 6.83 23.85
C THR A 129 -28.03 5.71 23.71
N GLN A 130 -26.77 6.07 23.72
CA GLN A 130 -25.69 5.09 23.64
C GLN A 130 -25.73 4.12 24.83
N VAL A 131 -25.52 2.84 24.54
CA VAL A 131 -25.46 1.79 25.59
C VAL A 131 -24.15 1.97 26.37
N ARG A 132 -24.25 2.03 27.69
CA ARG A 132 -23.07 2.21 28.53
C ARG A 132 -22.25 0.92 28.58
N SER A 133 -20.94 1.07 28.62
CA SER A 133 -20.01 -0.07 28.74
C SER A 133 -20.30 -0.93 29.99
N ASP A 134 -20.79 -0.30 31.06
CA ASP A 134 -21.13 -1.02 32.30
C ASP A 134 -22.38 -1.86 32.14
N ASP A 135 -23.40 -1.39 31.41
CA ASP A 135 -24.61 -2.19 31.12
C ASP A 135 -24.26 -3.47 30.33
N ILE A 136 -23.27 -3.39 29.45
CA ILE A 136 -22.74 -4.56 28.70
C ILE A 136 -22.01 -5.53 29.64
N LYS A 137 -21.16 -5.02 30.55
CA LYS A 137 -20.43 -5.82 31.53
C LYS A 137 -21.36 -6.52 32.49
N ASP A 138 -22.39 -5.80 32.97
CA ASP A 138 -23.40 -6.34 33.87
C ASP A 138 -24.17 -7.47 33.19
N LEU A 139 -24.58 -7.27 31.93
CA LEU A 139 -25.25 -8.31 31.16
C LEU A 139 -24.35 -9.55 30.94
N ILE A 140 -23.07 -9.37 30.66
CA ILE A 140 -22.11 -10.49 30.54
C ILE A 140 -22.08 -11.27 31.86
N ASN A 141 -21.95 -10.58 32.98
CA ASN A 141 -21.88 -11.21 34.30
C ASN A 141 -23.20 -11.89 34.72
N ASP A 142 -24.34 -11.32 34.35
CA ASP A 142 -25.63 -11.95 34.57
C ASP A 142 -25.79 -13.24 33.78
N LEU A 143 -25.44 -13.22 32.51
CA LEU A 143 -25.43 -14.40 31.63
C LEU A 143 -24.46 -15.48 32.14
N ARG A 144 -23.30 -15.09 32.65
CA ARG A 144 -22.33 -16.01 33.25
C ARG A 144 -22.86 -16.67 34.49
N ARG A 145 -23.46 -15.89 35.40
CA ARG A 145 -24.15 -16.45 36.62
C ARG A 145 -25.25 -17.42 36.26
N ALA A 146 -26.03 -17.12 35.21
CA ALA A 146 -27.12 -17.97 34.75
C ALA A 146 -26.67 -19.37 34.30
N ILE A 147 -25.41 -19.51 33.85
CA ILE A 147 -24.83 -20.80 33.43
C ILE A 147 -23.83 -21.36 34.44
N GLY A 148 -23.80 -20.82 35.67
CA GLY A 148 -22.95 -21.31 36.75
C GLY A 148 -21.49 -20.92 36.70
N LEU A 149 -21.14 -19.88 35.93
CA LEU A 149 -19.77 -19.33 35.83
C LEU A 149 -19.62 -18.13 36.79
N ASP A 150 -18.43 -17.99 37.35
CA ASP A 150 -18.06 -16.83 38.13
C ASP A 150 -18.13 -15.55 37.29
N PRO A 151 -18.64 -14.44 37.90
CA PRO A 151 -18.57 -13.14 37.24
C PRO A 151 -17.15 -12.74 36.88
N ILE A 152 -16.97 -12.10 35.72
CA ILE A 152 -15.70 -11.47 35.38
C ILE A 152 -15.49 -10.29 36.33
N GLN A 153 -14.49 -10.39 37.17
CA GLN A 153 -14.08 -9.25 37.99
C GLN A 153 -13.31 -8.29 37.06
N TYR A 154 -14.00 -7.28 36.56
CA TYR A 154 -13.38 -6.15 35.91
C TYR A 154 -12.66 -5.32 36.98
N GLN A 155 -11.53 -5.82 37.50
CA GLN A 155 -10.73 -5.06 38.45
C GLN A 155 -10.20 -3.84 37.70
N ALA A 156 -10.77 -2.68 37.99
CA ALA A 156 -10.05 -1.44 37.89
C ALA A 156 -8.94 -1.52 38.97
N THR A 157 -7.76 -1.94 38.57
CA THR A 157 -6.57 -1.72 39.36
C THR A 157 -6.38 -0.21 39.31
N LYS A 158 -6.92 0.50 40.32
CA LYS A 158 -6.66 1.91 40.53
C LYS A 158 -5.19 2.02 40.88
N PHE A 159 -4.40 2.45 39.92
CA PHE A 159 -3.09 2.99 40.19
C PHE A 159 -3.31 4.49 40.48
N ASP A 160 -3.50 4.82 41.76
CA ASP A 160 -3.50 6.22 42.20
C ASP A 160 -2.04 6.67 42.24
N GLY A 161 -1.55 7.37 41.21
CA GLY A 161 -0.21 7.93 41.17
C GLY A 161 0.11 8.59 39.84
N GLU A 162 0.76 9.74 39.93
CA GLU A 162 1.45 10.35 38.80
C GLU A 162 2.70 9.54 38.47
N TRP A 163 2.81 9.06 37.23
CA TRP A 163 3.99 8.36 36.73
C TRP A 163 4.71 9.27 35.77
N VAL A 164 5.96 9.62 36.10
CA VAL A 164 6.82 10.42 35.22
C VAL A 164 7.68 9.46 34.40
N LEU A 165 7.59 9.56 33.07
CA LEU A 165 8.53 8.90 32.16
C LEU A 165 9.82 9.70 32.11
N ASP A 166 10.92 9.04 32.43
CA ASP A 166 12.25 9.68 32.47
C ASP A 166 12.70 10.04 31.03
N GLY A 167 13.13 11.29 30.86
CA GLY A 167 13.99 11.71 29.74
C GLY A 167 13.37 12.45 28.58
N ALA A 168 12.17 13.02 28.63
CA ALA A 168 11.63 14.05 27.69
C ALA A 168 10.09 14.06 27.57
N HIS A 169 9.38 13.14 28.21
CA HIS A 169 7.94 13.11 28.14
C HIS A 169 7.35 12.95 29.53
N ASP A 170 6.75 14.03 30.04
CA ASP A 170 5.88 13.96 31.21
C ASP A 170 4.65 13.13 30.83
N VAL A 171 4.60 11.91 31.35
CA VAL A 171 3.46 11.03 31.16
C VAL A 171 2.61 11.05 32.41
N LEU A 172 1.55 11.81 32.35
CA LEU A 172 0.48 11.71 33.31
C LEU A 172 -0.33 10.47 32.96
N VAL A 173 -0.20 9.41 33.76
CA VAL A 173 -1.10 8.27 33.69
C VAL A 173 -2.39 8.66 34.39
N HIS A 174 -3.19 9.51 33.76
CA HIS A 174 -4.56 9.76 34.17
C HIS A 174 -5.44 8.67 33.56
N ASP A 175 -6.21 7.98 34.36
CA ASP A 175 -7.15 6.93 33.97
C ASP A 175 -6.53 5.70 33.28
N ILE A 176 -6.11 4.74 34.08
CA ILE A 176 -5.83 3.39 33.59
C ILE A 176 -7.15 2.70 33.28
N LYS A 177 -7.48 2.55 31.98
CA LYS A 177 -8.62 1.69 31.56
C LYS A 177 -8.10 0.28 31.31
N THR A 178 -8.57 -0.67 32.09
CA THR A 178 -8.40 -2.08 31.78
C THR A 178 -9.35 -2.45 30.62
N SER A 179 -8.81 -2.92 29.51
CA SER A 179 -9.60 -3.55 28.45
C SER A 179 -9.32 -5.04 28.41
N GLY A 180 -10.12 -5.82 29.12
CA GLY A 180 -9.93 -7.26 29.31
C GLY A 180 -8.92 -7.60 30.41
N GLU A 181 -8.79 -8.89 30.75
CA GLU A 181 -7.96 -9.40 31.87
C GLU A 181 -6.47 -9.10 31.76
N HIS A 182 -6.00 -8.67 30.58
CA HIS A 182 -4.57 -8.67 30.29
C HIS A 182 -3.99 -7.34 29.80
N TYR A 183 -4.80 -6.30 29.58
CA TYR A 183 -4.32 -5.05 29.01
C TYR A 183 -4.63 -3.86 29.90
N VAL A 184 -3.63 -3.06 30.18
CA VAL A 184 -3.78 -1.73 30.78
C VAL A 184 -3.57 -0.69 29.68
N ARG A 185 -4.57 0.13 29.42
CA ARG A 185 -4.46 1.26 28.48
C ARG A 185 -4.31 2.55 29.25
N PHE A 186 -3.48 3.42 28.73
CA PHE A 186 -3.25 4.72 29.33
C PHE A 186 -2.96 5.76 28.25
N ASN A 187 -2.98 7.00 28.71
CA ASN A 187 -2.76 8.18 27.90
C ASN A 187 -1.37 8.74 28.15
N LEU A 188 -0.64 9.09 27.09
CA LEU A 188 0.62 9.80 27.22
C LEU A 188 0.40 11.27 26.83
N ASN A 189 0.99 12.20 27.57
CA ASN A 189 0.99 13.64 27.25
C ASN A 189 -0.38 14.34 27.32
N GLY A 190 -1.28 13.91 28.21
CA GLY A 190 -2.54 14.63 28.47
C GLY A 190 -3.53 14.68 27.29
N GLY A 191 -3.35 13.84 26.29
CA GLY A 191 -4.28 13.74 25.16
C GLY A 191 -5.47 12.84 25.45
N ASP A 192 -6.59 12.99 24.73
CA ASP A 192 -7.82 12.22 24.92
C ASP A 192 -7.78 10.77 24.39
N SER A 193 -6.67 10.32 23.85
CA SER A 193 -6.58 9.02 23.20
C SER A 193 -5.78 8.00 24.01
N TYR A 194 -6.40 6.90 24.40
CA TYR A 194 -5.76 5.74 25.04
C TYR A 194 -4.98 4.90 24.02
N ALA A 195 -4.03 5.52 23.36
CA ALA A 195 -3.25 4.91 22.29
C ALA A 195 -2.12 4.00 22.79
N TYR A 196 -1.77 4.11 24.06
CA TYR A 196 -0.70 3.34 24.69
C TYR A 196 -1.25 2.23 25.55
N PHE A 197 -0.56 1.09 25.59
CA PHE A 197 -0.99 -0.02 26.42
C PHE A 197 0.16 -0.90 26.86
N ILE A 198 -0.03 -1.55 28.00
CA ILE A 198 0.84 -2.60 28.53
C ILE A 198 0.04 -3.88 28.61
N ASP A 199 0.60 -4.98 28.11
CA ASP A 199 0.06 -6.31 28.34
C ASP A 199 0.54 -6.78 29.71
N LEU A 200 -0.36 -7.00 30.66
CA LEU A 200 -0.04 -7.42 32.03
C LEU A 200 0.69 -8.78 32.10
N ARG A 201 0.52 -9.61 31.07
CA ARG A 201 1.29 -10.85 30.92
C ARG A 201 2.74 -10.53 30.55
N LYS A 202 3.00 -9.27 30.14
CA LYS A 202 4.14 -8.80 29.39
C LYS A 202 4.45 -7.34 29.71
N PRO A 203 4.71 -7.01 30.98
CA PRO A 203 4.74 -5.62 31.44
C PRO A 203 6.00 -4.84 31.03
N ASP A 204 6.93 -5.47 30.34
CA ASP A 204 8.24 -4.88 30.10
C ASP A 204 8.25 -3.83 28.98
N LEU A 205 7.19 -3.80 28.14
CA LEU A 205 7.08 -2.88 27.02
C LEU A 205 5.78 -2.09 27.04
N ILE A 206 5.90 -0.77 26.88
CA ILE A 206 4.81 0.13 26.56
C ILE A 206 4.64 0.14 25.03
N ARG A 207 3.50 -0.30 24.59
CA ARG A 207 3.13 -0.39 23.18
C ARG A 207 2.15 0.72 22.81
N ASN A 208 2.06 1.05 21.53
CA ASN A 208 1.11 2.04 21.05
C ASN A 208 0.47 1.63 19.72
N PHE A 209 -0.71 2.21 19.43
CA PHE A 209 -1.41 2.06 18.17
C PHE A 209 -1.03 3.13 17.13
N LYS A 210 -0.09 4.02 17.44
CA LYS A 210 0.31 5.13 16.57
C LYS A 210 1.49 4.80 15.67
N GLY A 211 2.09 3.61 15.80
CA GLY A 211 3.30 3.22 15.06
C GLY A 211 4.58 3.88 15.60
N GLU A 212 4.54 4.42 16.82
CA GLU A 212 5.72 4.93 17.49
C GLU A 212 6.58 3.77 18.06
N PRO A 213 7.87 3.94 18.25
CA PRO A 213 8.74 2.93 18.87
C PRO A 213 8.20 2.48 20.23
N PHE A 214 8.34 1.20 20.54
CA PHE A 214 7.98 0.70 21.88
C PHE A 214 8.94 1.25 22.91
N LEU A 215 8.40 1.67 24.06
CA LEU A 215 9.19 2.13 25.18
C LEU A 215 9.38 0.97 26.16
N LYS A 216 10.58 0.81 26.72
CA LYS A 216 10.78 -0.11 27.83
C LYS A 216 10.09 0.44 29.08
N THR A 217 9.22 -0.36 29.67
CA THR A 217 8.49 0.06 30.88
C THR A 217 9.44 0.33 32.04
N GLU A 218 10.53 -0.42 32.14
CA GLU A 218 11.57 -0.23 33.17
C GLU A 218 12.23 1.12 33.06
N ASP A 219 12.58 1.55 31.86
CA ASP A 219 13.26 2.81 31.60
C ASP A 219 12.28 4.00 31.68
N ALA A 220 11.08 3.80 31.14
CA ALA A 220 10.07 4.85 31.03
C ALA A 220 9.25 5.07 32.32
N ALA A 221 8.99 4.02 33.08
CA ALA A 221 8.20 4.06 34.31
C ALA A 221 8.65 2.96 35.30
N PRO A 222 9.81 3.10 35.95
CA PRO A 222 10.43 2.06 36.80
C PRO A 222 9.50 1.57 37.94
N GLU A 223 8.73 2.45 38.56
CA GLU A 223 7.84 2.10 39.65
C GLU A 223 6.60 1.36 39.15
N LEU A 224 6.05 1.78 38.01
CA LEU A 224 4.97 1.06 37.34
C LEU A 224 5.43 -0.36 36.95
N TRP A 225 6.63 -0.48 36.38
CA TRP A 225 7.22 -1.76 36.00
C TRP A 225 7.39 -2.70 37.20
N LYS A 226 7.93 -2.20 38.31
CA LYS A 226 8.04 -2.98 39.57
C LYS A 226 6.69 -3.47 40.09
N SER A 227 5.66 -2.64 39.99
CA SER A 227 4.29 -2.98 40.41
C SER A 227 3.66 -4.00 39.46
N LEU A 228 3.82 -3.83 38.15
CA LEU A 228 3.30 -4.74 37.14
C LEU A 228 3.99 -6.12 37.18
N ARG A 229 5.27 -6.17 37.48
CA ARG A 229 6.01 -7.44 37.66
C ARG A 229 5.53 -8.30 38.84
N LYS A 230 4.94 -7.68 39.85
CA LYS A 230 4.33 -8.44 40.95
C LYS A 230 3.06 -9.18 40.52
N ILE A 231 2.37 -8.66 39.50
CA ILE A 231 1.10 -9.17 38.97
C ILE A 231 1.36 -10.17 37.82
N ALA A 232 2.40 -9.94 37.01
CA ALA A 232 2.74 -10.80 35.87
C ALA A 232 3.21 -12.19 36.34
N PRO A 233 2.75 -13.28 35.72
CA PRO A 233 3.22 -14.62 36.05
C PRO A 233 4.73 -14.74 35.79
N ARG A 234 5.50 -14.99 36.81
CA ARG A 234 6.94 -15.28 36.72
C ARG A 234 7.15 -16.60 35.99
N ALA A 235 7.71 -16.53 34.80
CA ALA A 235 7.91 -17.69 33.98
C ALA A 235 9.38 -17.88 33.58
N VAL A 236 10.26 -17.86 34.55
CA VAL A 236 11.67 -18.17 34.33
C VAL A 236 12.05 -19.32 35.25
N SER A 237 12.62 -20.40 34.74
CA SER A 237 13.22 -21.40 35.59
C SER A 237 14.40 -20.74 36.32
N LYS A 238 14.44 -20.82 37.65
CA LYS A 238 15.55 -20.30 38.45
C LYS A 238 16.93 -20.85 38.00
N GLN A 239 16.92 -21.97 37.35
CA GLN A 239 18.12 -22.69 36.92
C GLN A 239 18.73 -22.11 35.61
N ALA A 240 17.86 -21.73 34.65
CA ALA A 240 18.31 -21.06 33.41
C ALA A 240 18.92 -19.68 33.69
N LEU A 241 18.39 -18.97 34.69
CA LEU A 241 18.97 -17.69 35.16
C LEU A 241 20.35 -17.85 35.83
N GLN A 242 20.64 -19.01 36.41
CA GLN A 242 21.95 -19.26 37.03
C GLN A 242 23.03 -19.59 35.99
N GLU A 243 22.64 -20.05 34.81
CA GLU A 243 23.52 -20.48 33.70
C GLU A 243 23.64 -19.43 32.58
N GLY A 244 22.93 -18.31 32.68
CA GLY A 244 22.96 -17.26 31.66
C GLY A 244 22.09 -17.52 30.44
N PHE A 245 21.28 -18.59 30.47
CA PHE A 245 20.36 -18.95 29.37
C PHE A 245 18.90 -18.81 29.78
N GLU A 246 18.06 -18.38 28.87
CA GLU A 246 16.61 -18.44 29.03
C GLU A 246 15.98 -19.37 27.99
N ILE A 247 15.07 -20.24 28.44
CA ILE A 247 14.24 -21.04 27.56
C ILE A 247 12.94 -20.28 27.35
N LEU A 248 12.58 -20.10 26.10
CA LEU A 248 11.45 -19.28 25.69
C LEU A 248 10.50 -20.10 24.80
N ALA A 249 9.20 -20.00 25.07
CA ALA A 249 8.19 -20.52 24.13
C ALA A 249 7.70 -19.35 23.26
N PHE A 250 7.81 -19.53 21.96
CA PHE A 250 7.44 -18.51 20.99
C PHE A 250 6.09 -18.85 20.36
N TYR A 251 5.21 -17.86 20.33
CA TYR A 251 4.08 -17.85 19.41
C TYR A 251 4.43 -16.92 18.27
N ALA A 252 4.45 -17.43 17.04
CA ALA A 252 4.40 -16.53 15.91
C ALA A 252 3.05 -15.79 15.95
N THR A 253 3.01 -14.55 15.55
CA THR A 253 1.94 -13.56 15.73
C THR A 253 0.56 -13.90 15.13
N ASN A 254 0.35 -15.09 14.60
CA ASN A 254 -0.93 -15.49 14.04
C ASN A 254 -1.49 -16.75 14.74
N LYS A 255 -2.80 -16.78 14.90
CA LYS A 255 -3.57 -17.78 15.67
C LYS A 255 -3.35 -19.26 15.27
N ASN A 256 -2.75 -19.54 14.13
CA ASN A 256 -2.50 -20.89 13.62
C ASN A 256 -1.00 -21.29 13.66
N SER A 257 -0.20 -20.54 14.35
CA SER A 257 1.23 -20.78 14.39
C SER A 257 1.60 -21.90 15.33
N GLN A 258 2.50 -22.75 14.85
CA GLN A 258 3.13 -23.75 15.67
C GLN A 258 3.93 -23.09 16.79
N ILE A 259 3.74 -23.57 18.01
CA ILE A 259 4.59 -23.18 19.13
C ILE A 259 6.02 -23.56 18.79
N LYS A 260 6.93 -22.59 18.81
CA LYS A 260 8.36 -22.82 18.70
C LYS A 260 8.99 -22.66 20.08
N ILE A 261 9.92 -23.49 20.41
CA ILE A 261 10.77 -23.30 21.60
C ILE A 261 12.11 -22.78 21.11
N GLY A 262 12.65 -21.82 21.84
CA GLY A 262 13.99 -21.31 21.60
C GLY A 262 14.76 -21.14 22.88
N THR A 263 16.05 -21.01 22.73
CA THR A 263 16.97 -20.63 23.80
C THR A 263 17.57 -19.28 23.49
N TYR A 264 17.65 -18.42 24.48
CA TYR A 264 18.33 -17.14 24.39
C TYR A 264 19.50 -17.10 25.34
N ASP A 265 20.69 -16.86 24.81
CA ASP A 265 21.92 -16.69 25.59
C ASP A 265 22.17 -15.18 25.84
N HIS A 266 22.09 -14.77 27.08
CA HIS A 266 22.35 -13.39 27.48
C HIS A 266 23.81 -12.97 27.35
N GLY A 267 24.76 -13.92 27.34
CA GLY A 267 26.18 -13.63 27.20
C GLY A 267 26.61 -13.31 25.79
N THR A 268 26.03 -14.04 24.80
CA THR A 268 26.33 -13.89 23.37
C THR A 268 25.27 -13.12 22.62
N ASN A 269 24.09 -12.88 23.23
CA ASN A 269 22.89 -12.36 22.58
C ASN A 269 22.36 -13.26 21.47
N ASP A 270 22.64 -14.55 21.53
CA ASP A 270 22.20 -15.50 20.50
C ASP A 270 20.82 -16.06 20.80
N LEU A 271 19.95 -16.01 19.78
CA LEU A 271 18.64 -16.60 19.80
C LEU A 271 18.61 -17.85 18.90
N VAL A 272 18.45 -19.02 19.49
CA VAL A 272 18.30 -20.27 18.74
C VAL A 272 16.86 -20.71 18.74
N LEU A 273 16.23 -20.76 17.55
CA LEU A 273 14.86 -21.24 17.35
C LEU A 273 14.84 -22.69 16.92
N HIS A 274 14.07 -23.52 17.62
CA HIS A 274 13.88 -24.93 17.28
C HIS A 274 12.58 -25.14 16.51
N ASN A 275 12.61 -26.02 15.51
CA ASN A 275 11.47 -26.22 14.58
C ASN A 275 10.27 -26.93 15.19
N SER A 276 10.42 -27.62 16.31
CA SER A 276 9.32 -28.28 17.04
C SER A 276 9.59 -28.32 18.53
N THR A 277 8.53 -28.40 19.31
CA THR A 277 8.59 -28.51 20.77
C THR A 277 9.38 -29.74 21.21
N GLU A 278 9.20 -30.84 20.51
CA GLU A 278 9.88 -32.11 20.83
C GLU A 278 11.37 -32.09 20.46
N ALA A 279 11.69 -31.52 19.29
CA ALA A 279 13.08 -31.34 18.89
C ALA A 279 13.83 -30.37 19.80
N ALA A 280 13.18 -29.30 20.21
CA ALA A 280 13.74 -28.34 21.15
C ALA A 280 13.99 -28.95 22.53
N ALA A 281 13.04 -29.72 23.04
CA ALA A 281 13.18 -30.41 24.32
C ALA A 281 14.33 -31.44 24.29
N LYS A 282 14.46 -32.16 23.18
CA LYS A 282 15.56 -33.15 22.99
C LYS A 282 16.90 -32.44 22.85
N ALA A 283 16.99 -31.38 22.09
CA ALA A 283 18.20 -30.58 21.96
C ALA A 283 18.62 -29.98 23.30
N TRP A 284 17.70 -29.37 24.02
CA TRP A 284 17.95 -28.84 25.36
C TRP A 284 18.45 -29.91 26.34
N GLN A 285 17.79 -31.08 26.37
CA GLN A 285 18.19 -32.19 27.23
C GLN A 285 19.56 -32.75 26.84
N ALA A 286 19.89 -32.75 25.53
CA ALA A 286 21.22 -33.20 25.06
C ALA A 286 22.31 -32.20 25.44
N ASP A 287 22.02 -30.87 25.33
CA ASP A 287 22.99 -29.82 25.56
C ASP A 287 23.22 -29.54 27.06
N TYR A 288 22.17 -29.62 27.86
CA TYR A 288 22.21 -29.22 29.28
C TYR A 288 21.88 -30.32 30.28
N GLY A 289 21.50 -31.50 29.82
CA GLY A 289 21.16 -32.65 30.68
C GLY A 289 19.87 -32.51 31.49
N ILE A 290 19.10 -31.43 31.29
CA ILE A 290 17.91 -31.06 32.08
C ILE A 290 16.71 -30.97 31.15
N PRO A 291 15.53 -31.54 31.49
CA PRO A 291 14.31 -31.34 30.72
C PRO A 291 13.82 -29.88 30.85
N PRO A 292 13.25 -29.30 29.80
CA PRO A 292 12.69 -27.96 29.87
C PRO A 292 11.54 -27.89 30.89
N ALA A 293 11.35 -26.72 31.53
CA ALA A 293 10.28 -26.52 32.48
C ALA A 293 8.90 -26.82 31.87
N ALA A 294 7.98 -27.40 32.65
CA ALA A 294 6.64 -27.79 32.20
C ALA A 294 5.76 -26.61 31.71
N ARG A 295 6.12 -25.38 32.09
CA ARG A 295 5.46 -24.16 31.65
C ARG A 295 6.53 -23.17 31.19
N LEU A 296 6.54 -22.88 29.91
CA LEU A 296 7.42 -21.89 29.32
C LEU A 296 6.66 -20.56 29.17
N PRO A 297 7.36 -19.42 29.29
CA PRO A 297 6.76 -18.13 29.03
C PRO A 297 6.32 -18.00 27.57
N HIS A 298 5.18 -17.36 27.35
CA HIS A 298 4.74 -17.00 26.02
C HIS A 298 5.43 -15.74 25.55
N ILE A 299 6.14 -15.80 24.43
CA ILE A 299 6.87 -14.70 23.86
C ILE A 299 6.44 -14.50 22.41
N ASP A 300 6.07 -13.28 22.04
CA ASP A 300 5.77 -12.94 20.65
C ASP A 300 7.07 -12.56 19.90
N LEU A 301 7.20 -13.04 18.69
CA LEU A 301 8.22 -12.56 17.78
C LEU A 301 7.71 -11.29 17.10
N VAL A 302 8.45 -10.20 17.23
CA VAL A 302 8.18 -8.93 16.55
C VAL A 302 9.37 -8.57 15.68
N PHE A 303 9.11 -7.87 14.61
CA PHE A 303 10.17 -7.27 13.81
C PHE A 303 10.03 -5.75 13.93
N ASP A 304 10.90 -5.14 14.69
CA ASP A 304 10.98 -3.69 14.84
C ASP A 304 12.43 -3.23 14.62
N PRO A 305 12.76 -2.79 13.41
CA PRO A 305 14.12 -2.35 13.12
C PRO A 305 14.48 -1.01 13.77
N THR A 306 13.52 -0.30 14.34
CA THR A 306 13.78 0.99 15.02
C THR A 306 14.37 0.81 16.41
N VAL A 307 14.34 -0.41 16.95
CA VAL A 307 14.84 -0.76 18.28
C VAL A 307 16.02 -1.74 18.16
N ASP A 308 17.13 -1.40 18.77
CA ASP A 308 18.36 -2.23 18.72
C ASP A 308 18.36 -3.41 19.68
N VAL A 309 17.43 -3.46 20.64
CA VAL A 309 17.38 -4.51 21.67
C VAL A 309 16.53 -5.66 21.17
N GLN A 310 17.15 -6.85 21.05
CA GLN A 310 16.44 -8.06 20.68
C GLN A 310 15.55 -8.59 21.80
N TYR A 311 16.09 -8.69 23.01
CA TYR A 311 15.40 -9.25 24.15
C TYR A 311 15.94 -8.68 25.47
N ALA A 312 15.04 -8.43 26.41
CA ALA A 312 15.39 -8.15 27.80
C ALA A 312 14.81 -9.25 28.70
N SER A 313 15.54 -9.68 29.72
CA SER A 313 15.09 -10.73 30.64
C SER A 313 13.70 -10.42 31.22
N GLY A 314 12.79 -11.38 31.10
CA GLY A 314 11.38 -11.22 31.49
C GLY A 314 10.54 -10.45 30.49
N ALA A 315 11.08 -10.00 29.37
CA ALA A 315 10.32 -9.43 28.26
C ALA A 315 9.46 -10.50 27.62
N THR A 316 8.48 -10.03 26.91
CA THR A 316 7.45 -10.89 26.37
C THR A 316 7.38 -10.80 24.85
N GLN A 317 8.34 -10.05 24.32
CA GLN A 317 8.60 -9.95 22.90
C GLN A 317 10.08 -10.14 22.66
N ILE A 318 10.39 -10.83 21.59
CA ILE A 318 11.71 -10.86 21.01
C ILE A 318 11.63 -10.10 19.70
N ASN A 319 12.50 -9.09 19.60
CA ASN A 319 12.72 -8.41 18.35
C ASN A 319 13.60 -9.30 17.47
N THR A 320 13.07 -9.72 16.33
CA THR A 320 13.80 -10.53 15.35
C THR A 320 14.73 -9.71 14.47
N PHE A 321 14.74 -8.40 14.65
CA PHE A 321 15.67 -7.53 13.95
C PHE A 321 17.02 -7.59 14.66
N GLU A 322 18.05 -7.87 13.87
CA GLU A 322 19.45 -7.79 14.27
C GLU A 322 20.14 -6.64 13.54
N ALA A 323 20.58 -5.65 14.28
CA ALA A 323 21.40 -4.58 13.72
C ALA A 323 22.79 -5.14 13.35
N THR A 324 23.23 -4.89 12.11
CA THR A 324 24.59 -5.23 11.72
C THR A 324 25.61 -4.41 12.52
N GLN A 325 26.88 -4.83 12.51
CA GLN A 325 27.98 -4.03 13.09
C GLN A 325 28.06 -2.60 12.55
N TYR A 326 27.56 -2.38 11.33
CA TYR A 326 27.51 -1.04 10.71
C TYR A 326 26.35 -0.21 11.24
N MET A 327 25.22 -0.82 11.58
CA MET A 327 24.02 -0.14 12.08
C MET A 327 24.04 0.07 13.61
N ALA A 328 24.77 -0.76 14.35
CA ALA A 328 24.89 -0.70 15.80
C ALA A 328 25.82 0.42 16.32
N ARG A 329 26.36 1.25 15.43
CA ARG A 329 27.26 2.35 15.79
C ARG A 329 26.53 3.46 16.53
N GLU A 330 27.22 4.09 17.47
CA GLU A 330 26.73 5.31 18.12
C GLU A 330 26.45 6.41 17.09
N ARG A 331 25.31 7.07 17.22
CA ARG A 331 24.91 8.15 16.34
C ARG A 331 25.83 9.35 16.57
N SER A 332 26.67 9.66 15.61
CA SER A 332 27.45 10.90 15.60
C SER A 332 26.55 12.08 15.21
N THR A 333 26.91 13.28 15.69
CA THR A 333 26.20 14.51 15.30
C THR A 333 26.26 14.69 13.79
N PRO A 334 25.14 14.92 13.09
CA PRO A 334 25.14 15.14 11.66
C PRO A 334 26.09 16.26 11.27
N LYS A 335 27.04 15.99 10.41
CA LYS A 335 27.89 16.99 9.74
C LYS A 335 27.46 17.09 8.30
N ALA A 336 27.61 18.25 7.69
CA ALA A 336 27.39 18.38 6.26
C ALA A 336 28.24 17.35 5.53
N SER A 337 27.60 16.37 4.90
CA SER A 337 28.24 15.29 4.16
C SER A 337 28.25 15.66 2.67
N HIS A 338 29.37 15.43 2.03
CA HIS A 338 29.54 15.69 0.60
C HIS A 338 29.59 14.38 -0.17
N LEU A 339 29.08 14.38 -1.41
CA LEU A 339 29.17 13.20 -2.30
C LEU A 339 30.62 12.72 -2.50
N ALA A 340 31.59 13.65 -2.41
CA ALA A 340 33.02 13.33 -2.51
C ALA A 340 33.54 12.47 -1.33
N GLU A 341 32.79 12.35 -0.23
CA GLU A 341 33.15 11.52 0.94
C GLU A 341 32.73 10.05 0.75
N VAL A 342 31.88 9.75 -0.27
CA VAL A 342 31.50 8.37 -0.59
C VAL A 342 32.74 7.59 -1.02
N PRO A 343 33.05 6.45 -0.40
CA PRO A 343 34.23 5.66 -0.75
C PRO A 343 34.26 5.29 -2.25
N ARG A 344 35.44 5.33 -2.83
CA ARG A 344 35.67 5.33 -4.28
C ARG A 344 35.02 4.15 -5.04
N LEU A 345 35.13 2.93 -4.51
CA LEU A 345 34.59 1.75 -5.19
C LEU A 345 33.08 1.69 -5.06
N ILE A 346 32.55 2.11 -3.90
CA ILE A 346 31.12 2.21 -3.67
C ILE A 346 30.52 3.33 -4.53
N ASP A 347 31.17 4.51 -4.59
CA ASP A 347 30.77 5.62 -5.48
C ASP A 347 30.70 5.16 -6.94
N LYS A 348 31.71 4.40 -7.39
CA LYS A 348 31.74 3.83 -8.74
C LYS A 348 30.55 2.89 -9.02
N VAL A 349 30.15 2.07 -8.04
CA VAL A 349 28.96 1.20 -8.13
C VAL A 349 27.69 2.03 -8.18
N LEU A 350 27.55 3.00 -7.28
CA LEU A 350 26.35 3.85 -7.16
C LEU A 350 26.13 4.68 -8.42
N ARG A 351 27.18 5.34 -8.94
CA ARG A 351 27.08 6.12 -10.19
C ARG A 351 26.72 5.24 -11.36
N SER A 352 27.33 4.06 -11.45
CA SER A 352 27.05 3.14 -12.55
C SER A 352 25.60 2.64 -12.51
N MET A 353 25.13 2.16 -11.36
CA MET A 353 23.76 1.63 -11.28
C MET A 353 22.65 2.69 -11.41
N LEU A 354 22.98 3.96 -11.09
CA LEU A 354 22.06 5.09 -11.24
C LEU A 354 22.12 5.71 -12.65
N GLY A 355 22.92 5.18 -13.58
CA GLY A 355 23.03 5.66 -14.96
C GLY A 355 23.84 6.94 -15.12
N ASN A 356 24.93 7.09 -14.34
CA ASN A 356 25.74 8.32 -14.30
C ASN A 356 24.87 9.55 -13.95
N PRO A 357 24.26 9.57 -12.79
CA PRO A 357 23.26 10.56 -12.40
C PRO A 357 23.84 11.97 -12.30
N THR A 358 22.95 12.96 -12.40
CA THR A 358 23.26 14.32 -11.94
C THR A 358 23.56 14.31 -10.44
N ASP A 359 24.27 15.33 -9.94
CA ASP A 359 24.52 15.43 -8.49
C ASP A 359 23.23 15.56 -7.67
N GLU A 360 22.18 16.15 -8.22
CA GLU A 360 20.86 16.22 -7.59
C GLU A 360 20.25 14.83 -7.42
N LEU A 361 20.17 14.04 -8.47
CA LEU A 361 19.64 12.69 -8.43
C LEU A 361 20.47 11.79 -7.50
N TYR A 362 21.79 11.93 -7.53
CA TYR A 362 22.68 11.17 -6.67
C TYR A 362 22.47 11.55 -5.19
N ARG A 363 22.40 12.86 -4.86
CA ARG A 363 22.10 13.33 -3.51
C ARG A 363 20.73 12.83 -3.02
N HIS A 364 19.76 12.80 -3.90
CA HIS A 364 18.42 12.31 -3.58
C HIS A 364 18.45 10.81 -3.24
N PHE A 365 19.17 10.00 -4.00
CA PHE A 365 19.37 8.58 -3.68
C PHE A 365 20.10 8.40 -2.35
N MET A 366 21.17 9.15 -2.10
CA MET A 366 21.93 9.09 -0.86
C MET A 366 21.07 9.53 0.34
N ASN A 367 20.25 10.57 0.19
CA ASN A 367 19.31 11.00 1.22
C ASN A 367 18.27 9.92 1.56
N TRP A 368 17.73 9.27 0.54
CA TRP A 368 16.80 8.14 0.70
C TRP A 368 17.46 6.96 1.43
N LEU A 369 18.67 6.58 1.04
CA LEU A 369 19.40 5.47 1.63
C LEU A 369 19.82 5.79 3.07
N ALA A 370 20.30 7.01 3.31
CA ALA A 370 20.69 7.49 4.64
C ALA A 370 19.49 7.58 5.58
N TYR A 371 18.31 7.99 5.10
CA TYR A 371 17.08 7.96 5.89
C TYR A 371 16.78 6.54 6.37
N VAL A 372 16.79 5.54 5.49
CA VAL A 372 16.56 4.16 5.87
C VAL A 372 17.63 3.67 6.84
N TYR A 373 18.89 4.08 6.64
CA TYR A 373 19.98 3.72 7.53
C TYR A 373 19.81 4.30 8.94
N GLN A 374 19.50 5.59 9.06
CA GLN A 374 19.43 6.30 10.34
C GLN A 374 18.13 6.02 11.11
N PHE A 375 17.00 5.93 10.42
CA PHE A 375 15.67 5.80 11.03
C PHE A 375 15.10 4.40 10.95
N ARG A 376 15.59 3.55 10.01
CA ARG A 376 15.09 2.18 9.77
C ARG A 376 13.59 2.12 9.53
N LYS A 377 13.08 3.16 8.87
CA LYS A 377 11.66 3.35 8.57
C LYS A 377 11.41 3.25 7.08
N LYS A 378 10.15 3.03 6.75
CA LYS A 378 9.63 3.10 5.40
C LYS A 378 9.65 4.53 4.88
N THR A 379 10.08 4.69 3.62
CA THR A 379 10.12 6.00 2.95
C THR A 379 8.83 6.37 2.22
N GLY A 380 8.00 5.38 1.88
CA GLY A 380 6.81 5.57 1.03
C GLY A 380 7.14 5.77 -0.45
N THR A 381 8.42 5.67 -0.82
CA THR A 381 8.91 5.73 -2.20
C THR A 381 9.78 4.52 -2.52
N ALA A 382 9.94 4.23 -3.81
CA ALA A 382 10.72 3.12 -4.33
C ALA A 382 11.69 3.62 -5.40
N TRP A 383 12.76 2.89 -5.65
CA TRP A 383 13.72 3.19 -6.72
C TRP A 383 13.67 2.14 -7.82
N VAL A 384 13.65 2.60 -9.06
CA VAL A 384 13.70 1.79 -10.27
C VAL A 384 15.05 2.03 -10.94
N LEU A 385 15.85 0.99 -11.06
CA LEU A 385 17.21 1.03 -11.62
C LEU A 385 17.24 0.16 -12.86
N SER A 386 17.26 0.81 -14.02
CA SER A 386 17.18 0.15 -15.32
C SER A 386 18.46 0.36 -16.13
N GLY A 387 18.85 -0.65 -16.92
CA GLY A 387 20.05 -0.59 -17.75
C GLY A 387 20.49 -1.97 -18.16
N ASN A 388 21.47 -2.02 -19.05
CA ASN A 388 22.04 -3.27 -19.56
C ASN A 388 22.56 -4.19 -18.44
N GLU A 389 22.85 -5.43 -18.78
CA GLU A 389 23.47 -6.36 -17.84
C GLU A 389 24.88 -5.92 -17.45
N GLY A 390 25.26 -6.16 -16.19
CA GLY A 390 26.59 -5.85 -15.68
C GLY A 390 26.81 -4.38 -15.33
N THR A 391 25.77 -3.58 -15.15
CA THR A 391 25.85 -2.14 -14.78
C THR A 391 25.95 -1.89 -13.26
N GLY A 392 26.12 -2.93 -12.44
CA GLY A 392 26.39 -2.79 -11.01
C GLY A 392 25.19 -2.98 -10.09
N LYS A 393 23.95 -3.14 -10.60
CA LYS A 393 22.72 -3.32 -9.81
C LYS A 393 22.85 -4.47 -8.79
N GLY A 394 23.13 -5.69 -9.27
CA GLY A 394 23.35 -6.85 -8.40
C GLY A 394 24.60 -6.74 -7.52
N THR A 395 25.63 -6.04 -8.00
CA THR A 395 26.85 -5.76 -7.23
C THR A 395 26.53 -4.91 -6.02
N PHE A 396 25.71 -3.86 -6.16
CA PHE A 396 25.24 -3.02 -5.06
C PHE A 396 24.45 -3.85 -4.05
N ALA A 397 23.45 -4.60 -4.49
CA ALA A 397 22.64 -5.41 -3.59
C ALA A 397 23.48 -6.39 -2.79
N LYS A 398 24.41 -7.12 -3.45
CA LYS A 398 25.19 -8.18 -2.84
C LYS A 398 26.35 -7.69 -1.96
N TYR A 399 27.09 -6.68 -2.41
CA TYR A 399 28.34 -6.30 -1.74
C TYR A 399 28.26 -4.98 -0.97
N VAL A 400 27.15 -4.25 -1.06
CA VAL A 400 26.95 -3.00 -0.32
C VAL A 400 25.67 -3.05 0.53
N LEU A 401 24.51 -3.21 -0.09
CA LEU A 401 23.22 -3.13 0.62
C LEU A 401 23.05 -4.24 1.66
N THR A 402 23.24 -5.49 1.25
CA THR A 402 23.08 -6.64 2.15
C THR A 402 24.06 -6.64 3.31
N PRO A 403 25.37 -6.37 3.13
CA PRO A 403 26.28 -6.28 4.27
C PRO A 403 25.96 -5.14 5.24
N ILE A 404 25.54 -3.97 4.74
CA ILE A 404 25.19 -2.81 5.58
C ILE A 404 23.93 -3.08 6.40
N PHE A 405 22.86 -3.59 5.78
CA PHE A 405 21.54 -3.73 6.42
C PHE A 405 21.23 -5.14 6.97
N GLY A 406 22.05 -6.11 6.64
CA GLY A 406 21.91 -7.51 7.10
C GLY A 406 21.13 -8.39 6.10
N SER A 407 21.56 -9.63 5.96
CA SER A 407 20.94 -10.62 5.07
C SER A 407 19.53 -11.02 5.51
N SER A 408 19.20 -10.88 6.79
CA SER A 408 17.85 -11.10 7.32
C SER A 408 16.87 -9.99 6.93
N ALA A 409 17.35 -8.76 6.74
CA ALA A 409 16.53 -7.57 6.49
C ALA A 409 16.51 -7.16 4.99
N VAL A 410 17.37 -7.74 4.15
CA VAL A 410 17.41 -7.48 2.70
C VAL A 410 16.97 -8.73 1.95
N ARG A 411 15.87 -8.65 1.22
CA ARG A 411 15.30 -9.77 0.44
C ARG A 411 15.46 -9.50 -1.05
N SER A 412 16.08 -10.45 -1.77
CA SER A 412 16.09 -10.46 -3.24
C SER A 412 14.99 -11.40 -3.73
N VAL A 413 14.09 -10.89 -4.57
CA VAL A 413 12.85 -11.57 -4.94
C VAL A 413 12.66 -11.48 -6.45
N GLN A 414 12.30 -12.60 -7.08
CA GLN A 414 11.92 -12.62 -8.48
C GLN A 414 10.60 -11.85 -8.69
N TYR A 415 10.58 -10.95 -9.68
CA TYR A 415 9.40 -10.12 -9.94
C TYR A 415 8.12 -10.92 -10.21
N GLY A 416 8.25 -12.10 -10.81
CA GLY A 416 7.14 -13.03 -11.06
C GLY A 416 6.39 -13.51 -9.82
N LEU A 417 7.00 -13.43 -8.62
CA LEU A 417 6.30 -13.76 -7.36
C LEU A 417 5.16 -12.80 -7.04
N LEU A 418 5.14 -11.61 -7.63
CA LEU A 418 4.02 -10.67 -7.49
C LEU A 418 2.72 -11.18 -8.13
N ASN A 419 2.76 -12.20 -8.99
CA ASN A 419 1.56 -12.88 -9.51
C ASN A 419 0.89 -13.76 -8.45
N GLN A 420 1.62 -14.15 -7.42
CA GLN A 420 1.09 -15.00 -6.36
C GLN A 420 0.34 -14.18 -5.31
N GLU A 421 -0.52 -14.86 -4.56
CA GLU A 421 -1.24 -14.24 -3.44
C GLU A 421 -0.38 -14.09 -2.18
N PHE A 422 0.70 -14.87 -2.08
CA PHE A 422 1.60 -14.88 -0.93
C PHE A 422 2.58 -13.72 -1.01
N ASN A 423 2.83 -13.08 0.12
CA ASN A 423 3.70 -11.90 0.24
C ASN A 423 4.55 -11.91 1.52
N ASP A 424 4.84 -13.09 2.04
CA ASP A 424 5.67 -13.31 3.22
C ASP A 424 7.11 -12.79 3.07
N PHE A 425 7.57 -12.52 1.85
CA PHE A 425 8.84 -11.85 1.59
C PHE A 425 8.89 -10.39 2.10
N LEU A 426 7.74 -9.76 2.39
CA LEU A 426 7.66 -8.44 3.01
C LEU A 426 7.85 -8.49 4.52
N GLU A 427 7.64 -9.66 5.10
CA GLU A 427 7.79 -9.82 6.52
C GLU A 427 9.26 -9.77 6.92
N GLN A 428 9.55 -9.02 7.96
CA GLN A 428 10.91 -8.84 8.48
C GLN A 428 11.90 -8.26 7.45
N ALA A 429 11.43 -7.42 6.51
CA ALA A 429 12.28 -6.80 5.50
C ALA A 429 12.37 -5.28 5.69
N LEU A 430 13.59 -4.77 5.63
CA LEU A 430 13.88 -3.33 5.40
C LEU A 430 13.96 -3.01 3.91
N PHE A 431 14.47 -3.96 3.14
CA PHE A 431 14.56 -3.84 1.68
C PHE A 431 14.04 -5.08 0.99
N VAL A 432 13.26 -4.85 -0.05
CA VAL A 432 12.93 -5.86 -1.06
C VAL A 432 13.47 -5.38 -2.39
N VAL A 433 14.35 -6.18 -2.94
CA VAL A 433 14.95 -5.98 -4.27
C VAL A 433 14.22 -6.91 -5.23
N PHE A 434 13.44 -6.35 -6.14
CA PHE A 434 12.83 -7.12 -7.22
C PHE A 434 13.80 -7.25 -8.39
N GLU A 435 14.20 -8.49 -8.66
CA GLU A 435 15.07 -8.82 -9.78
C GLU A 435 14.26 -9.01 -11.07
N GLU A 436 14.85 -8.59 -12.20
CA GLU A 436 14.27 -8.72 -13.53
C GLU A 436 12.86 -8.14 -13.65
N ALA A 437 12.64 -6.98 -13.02
CA ALA A 437 11.34 -6.30 -13.04
C ALA A 437 10.91 -5.99 -14.48
N ASP A 438 9.71 -6.48 -14.84
CA ASP A 438 9.07 -6.24 -16.13
C ASP A 438 7.56 -6.37 -16.01
N VAL A 439 6.83 -5.28 -16.25
CA VAL A 439 5.36 -5.31 -16.17
C VAL A 439 4.70 -6.26 -17.17
N HIS A 440 5.38 -6.55 -18.27
CA HIS A 440 4.86 -7.49 -19.27
C HIS A 440 5.03 -8.97 -18.87
N ALA A 441 5.80 -9.26 -17.83
CA ALA A 441 5.91 -10.61 -17.26
C ALA A 441 4.72 -10.97 -16.35
N VAL A 442 3.78 -10.03 -16.14
CA VAL A 442 2.62 -10.19 -15.25
C VAL A 442 1.33 -10.09 -16.05
N GLU A 443 0.43 -11.05 -15.86
CA GLU A 443 -0.82 -11.16 -16.63
C GLU A 443 -1.76 -9.97 -16.38
N ASN A 444 -1.86 -9.47 -15.15
CA ASN A 444 -2.78 -8.38 -14.78
C ASN A 444 -2.02 -7.16 -14.26
N GLN A 445 -1.62 -6.28 -15.17
CA GLN A 445 -0.84 -5.08 -14.87
C GLN A 445 -1.58 -4.10 -13.93
N ALA A 446 -2.91 -3.97 -14.06
CA ALA A 446 -3.69 -3.07 -13.21
C ALA A 446 -3.73 -3.57 -11.76
N SER A 447 -3.93 -4.89 -11.56
CA SER A 447 -3.87 -5.52 -10.23
C SER A 447 -2.48 -5.42 -9.62
N LEU A 448 -1.43 -5.64 -10.43
CA LEU A 448 -0.04 -5.46 -10.01
C LEU A 448 0.25 -4.03 -9.53
N ALA A 449 -0.15 -3.04 -10.32
CA ALA A 449 0.06 -1.63 -9.97
C ALA A 449 -0.68 -1.26 -8.67
N ALA A 450 -1.88 -1.78 -8.44
CA ALA A 450 -2.60 -1.61 -7.19
C ALA A 450 -1.89 -2.28 -6.00
N LYS A 451 -1.39 -3.50 -6.20
CA LYS A 451 -0.66 -4.28 -5.20
C LYS A 451 0.66 -3.61 -4.80
N LEU A 452 1.46 -3.17 -5.77
CA LEU A 452 2.70 -2.43 -5.51
C LEU A 452 2.43 -1.09 -4.81
N ARG A 453 1.36 -0.41 -5.19
CA ARG A 453 0.92 0.82 -4.54
C ARG A 453 0.65 0.61 -3.06
N HIS A 454 -0.12 -0.43 -2.73
CA HIS A 454 -0.39 -0.85 -1.36
C HIS A 454 0.91 -1.19 -0.60
N TYR A 455 1.81 -1.97 -1.18
CA TYR A 455 3.07 -2.34 -0.53
C TYR A 455 3.98 -1.14 -0.25
N ILE A 456 4.06 -0.18 -1.19
CA ILE A 456 4.93 0.99 -1.06
C ILE A 456 4.36 2.01 -0.06
N THR A 457 3.03 2.21 0.00
CA THR A 457 2.44 3.32 0.78
C THR A 457 1.85 2.91 2.11
N ASP A 458 1.26 1.72 2.22
CA ASP A 458 0.42 1.42 3.38
C ASP A 458 1.21 0.80 4.54
N ASP A 459 0.79 1.16 5.74
CA ASP A 459 1.26 0.62 7.01
C ASP A 459 0.08 0.68 8.01
N PRO A 460 -0.34 -0.47 8.59
CA PRO A 460 0.17 -1.84 8.39
C PRO A 460 -0.24 -2.45 7.06
N ILE A 461 0.39 -3.58 6.71
CA ILE A 461 0.03 -4.41 5.56
C ILE A 461 -0.50 -5.78 6.00
N THR A 462 -1.33 -6.38 5.14
CA THR A 462 -1.77 -7.75 5.34
C THR A 462 -0.73 -8.72 4.78
N ILE A 463 -0.15 -9.56 5.65
CA ILE A 463 0.76 -10.64 5.26
C ILE A 463 -0.05 -11.92 5.02
N ARG A 464 0.23 -12.56 3.89
CA ARG A 464 -0.31 -13.89 3.51
C ARG A 464 0.84 -14.86 3.36
N ARG A 465 0.86 -15.86 4.21
CA ARG A 465 1.76 -17.02 4.13
C ARG A 465 1.01 -18.25 3.65
N MET A 466 1.74 -19.21 3.12
CA MET A 466 1.17 -20.50 2.76
C MET A 466 0.65 -21.23 4.00
N ARG A 467 -0.58 -21.75 3.95
CA ARG A 467 -1.23 -22.53 5.01
C ARG A 467 -1.42 -21.81 6.35
N THR A 468 -1.49 -20.48 6.33
CA THR A 468 -1.78 -19.68 7.53
C THR A 468 -2.84 -18.63 7.20
N ASP A 469 -3.60 -18.21 8.22
CA ASP A 469 -4.55 -17.11 8.05
C ASP A 469 -3.81 -15.79 7.82
N PRO A 470 -4.32 -14.91 6.95
CA PRO A 470 -3.76 -13.58 6.75
C PRO A 470 -3.78 -12.76 8.05
N TYR A 471 -2.73 -12.00 8.30
CA TYR A 471 -2.64 -11.13 9.48
C TYR A 471 -2.02 -9.78 9.13
N ALA A 472 -2.35 -8.75 9.91
CA ALA A 472 -1.76 -7.43 9.76
C ALA A 472 -0.40 -7.35 10.46
N ALA A 473 0.60 -6.81 9.75
CA ALA A 473 1.94 -6.59 10.28
C ALA A 473 2.43 -5.18 9.94
N PRO A 474 3.27 -4.56 10.78
CA PRO A 474 3.96 -3.32 10.44
C PRO A 474 4.79 -3.48 9.17
N ASN A 475 4.85 -2.43 8.37
CA ASN A 475 5.57 -2.43 7.10
C ASN A 475 6.76 -1.47 7.13
N PHE A 476 7.94 -2.01 7.26
CA PHE A 476 9.21 -1.26 7.23
C PHE A 476 9.91 -1.31 5.87
N THR A 477 9.29 -1.97 4.88
CA THR A 477 9.92 -2.32 3.62
C THR A 477 10.10 -1.13 2.70
N ASN A 478 11.31 -0.98 2.17
CA ASN A 478 11.68 -0.09 1.08
C ASN A 478 12.00 -0.91 -0.17
N PHE A 479 11.66 -0.41 -1.35
CA PHE A 479 11.67 -1.21 -2.58
C PHE A 479 12.71 -0.71 -3.58
N LEU A 480 13.43 -1.66 -4.16
CA LEU A 480 14.32 -1.48 -5.31
C LEU A 480 13.86 -2.40 -6.44
N PHE A 481 13.69 -1.84 -7.62
CA PHE A 481 13.32 -2.59 -8.83
C PHE A 481 14.51 -2.59 -9.78
N TYR A 482 15.07 -3.76 -10.06
CA TYR A 482 16.15 -3.94 -11.00
C TYR A 482 15.62 -4.50 -12.31
N SER A 483 15.99 -3.86 -13.42
CA SER A 483 15.54 -4.28 -14.73
C SER A 483 16.60 -4.09 -15.80
N ASN A 484 16.55 -4.95 -16.80
CA ASN A 484 17.28 -4.77 -18.06
C ASN A 484 16.35 -4.22 -19.15
N LYS A 485 15.16 -3.75 -18.77
CA LYS A 485 14.15 -3.18 -19.66
C LYS A 485 13.67 -1.83 -19.14
N ARG A 486 13.14 -1.01 -20.02
CA ARG A 486 12.49 0.26 -19.66
C ARG A 486 11.11 0.06 -19.04
N THR A 487 10.57 -1.15 -19.10
CA THR A 487 9.23 -1.58 -18.65
C THR A 487 9.26 -2.23 -17.27
N ALA A 488 10.17 -1.83 -16.40
CA ALA A 488 10.30 -2.38 -15.04
C ALA A 488 9.01 -2.21 -14.20
N VAL A 489 8.45 -1.02 -14.24
CA VAL A 489 7.17 -0.64 -13.60
C VAL A 489 6.39 0.24 -14.57
N ALA A 490 5.06 0.33 -14.39
CA ALA A 490 4.20 1.22 -15.19
C ALA A 490 3.81 2.46 -14.36
N PRO A 491 4.63 3.51 -14.32
CA PRO A 491 4.30 4.72 -13.60
C PRO A 491 3.25 5.51 -14.36
N SER A 492 2.23 6.02 -13.68
CA SER A 492 1.41 7.08 -14.28
C SER A 492 2.19 8.40 -14.31
N ARG A 493 1.80 9.33 -15.18
CA ARG A 493 2.47 10.65 -15.28
C ARG A 493 2.53 11.39 -13.95
N THR A 494 1.55 11.22 -13.08
CA THR A 494 1.46 11.85 -11.77
C THR A 494 1.84 10.92 -10.61
N ASP A 495 2.45 9.77 -10.91
CA ASP A 495 2.83 8.83 -9.86
C ASP A 495 3.98 9.40 -9.01
N ARG A 496 3.72 9.47 -7.70
CA ARG A 496 4.62 10.05 -6.69
C ARG A 496 5.40 9.01 -5.87
N ARG A 497 5.49 7.77 -6.37
CA ARG A 497 6.09 6.66 -5.61
C ARG A 497 7.41 6.19 -6.15
N TYR A 498 7.61 6.31 -7.45
CA TYR A 498 8.76 5.74 -8.10
C TYR A 498 9.79 6.81 -8.48
N ASN A 499 10.97 6.74 -7.88
CA ASN A 499 12.17 7.40 -8.35
C ASN A 499 12.86 6.52 -9.38
N PHE A 500 13.40 7.11 -10.42
CA PHE A 500 14.13 6.40 -11.47
C PHE A 500 15.57 6.87 -11.53
N GLY A 501 16.50 5.91 -11.51
CA GLY A 501 17.85 6.16 -12.02
C GLY A 501 17.81 6.38 -13.52
N GLU A 502 18.81 7.02 -14.08
CA GLU A 502 18.94 7.14 -15.53
C GLU A 502 19.27 5.78 -16.16
N TRP A 503 18.99 5.65 -17.44
CA TRP A 503 19.31 4.43 -18.16
C TRP A 503 20.81 4.23 -18.29
N GLN A 504 21.32 3.04 -17.90
CA GLN A 504 22.73 2.69 -18.00
C GLN A 504 22.95 1.63 -19.06
N ASP A 505 23.74 1.96 -20.07
CA ASP A 505 24.14 1.06 -21.16
C ASP A 505 25.56 0.52 -21.03
N GLN A 506 26.42 1.17 -20.24
CA GLN A 506 27.81 0.79 -20.05
C GLN A 506 27.98 -0.20 -18.92
N ARG A 507 28.75 -1.25 -19.16
CA ARG A 507 29.10 -2.22 -18.12
C ARG A 507 30.03 -1.62 -17.08
N LEU A 508 29.83 -1.97 -15.84
CA LEU A 508 30.73 -1.63 -14.75
C LEU A 508 31.93 -2.58 -14.74
N PHE A 509 33.14 -2.02 -14.87
CA PHE A 509 34.36 -2.79 -14.83
C PHE A 509 35.15 -2.53 -13.55
N PHE A 510 35.67 -3.61 -12.97
CA PHE A 510 36.62 -3.57 -11.87
C PHE A 510 37.91 -4.29 -12.30
N THR A 511 39.03 -3.78 -11.83
CA THR A 511 40.26 -4.60 -11.82
C THR A 511 40.09 -5.74 -10.85
N PRO A 512 40.82 -6.87 -10.97
CA PRO A 512 40.74 -7.97 -10.03
C PRO A 512 40.97 -7.57 -8.55
N ASN A 513 41.88 -6.59 -8.33
CA ASN A 513 42.14 -6.09 -6.99
C ASN A 513 40.97 -5.22 -6.44
N GLU A 514 40.41 -4.34 -7.27
CA GLU A 514 39.21 -3.56 -6.91
C GLU A 514 38.03 -4.47 -6.55
N PHE A 515 37.80 -5.50 -7.36
CA PHE A 515 36.71 -6.44 -7.09
C PHE A 515 36.93 -7.23 -5.80
N LYS A 516 38.18 -7.64 -5.52
CA LYS A 516 38.52 -8.30 -4.25
C LYS A 516 38.27 -7.37 -3.05
N LEU A 517 38.68 -6.10 -3.13
CA LEU A 517 38.44 -5.11 -2.08
C LEU A 517 36.94 -4.91 -1.82
N LEU A 518 36.14 -4.85 -2.89
CA LEU A 518 34.68 -4.75 -2.76
C LEU A 518 34.09 -6.02 -2.12
N GLN A 519 34.56 -7.22 -2.50
CA GLN A 519 34.07 -8.47 -1.94
C GLN A 519 34.37 -8.63 -0.44
N VAL A 520 35.51 -8.17 0.03
CA VAL A 520 35.87 -8.21 1.46
C VAL A 520 35.28 -7.03 2.24
N GLY A 521 34.52 -6.15 1.60
CA GLY A 521 33.85 -5.04 2.28
C GLY A 521 34.79 -3.94 2.77
N ALA A 522 35.95 -3.76 2.14
CA ALA A 522 37.00 -2.83 2.60
C ALA A 522 36.53 -1.37 2.78
N GLU A 523 35.49 -0.95 2.07
CA GLU A 523 34.96 0.41 2.10
C GLU A 523 33.63 0.55 2.88
N LEU A 524 33.07 -0.56 3.40
CA LEU A 524 31.75 -0.55 4.05
C LEU A 524 31.73 0.30 5.31
N ASP A 525 32.80 0.29 6.10
CA ASP A 525 32.93 1.10 7.29
C ASP A 525 32.85 2.62 6.97
N GLY A 526 33.61 3.04 5.97
CA GLY A 526 33.58 4.42 5.50
C GLY A 526 32.23 4.83 4.94
N PHE A 527 31.57 3.90 4.21
CA PHE A 527 30.25 4.18 3.66
C PHE A 527 29.17 4.26 4.74
N ALA A 528 29.20 3.36 5.72
CA ALA A 528 28.31 3.42 6.88
C ALA A 528 28.46 4.74 7.65
N ASP A 529 29.69 5.23 7.81
CA ASP A 529 29.99 6.53 8.42
C ASP A 529 29.39 7.70 7.61
N VAL A 530 29.48 7.65 6.28
CA VAL A 530 28.84 8.64 5.39
C VAL A 530 27.32 8.61 5.56
N LEU A 531 26.68 7.42 5.58
CA LEU A 531 25.24 7.29 5.75
C LEU A 531 24.78 7.80 7.12
N GLN A 532 25.56 7.53 8.18
CA GLN A 532 25.25 7.95 9.54
C GLN A 532 25.33 9.47 9.70
N ARG A 533 26.32 10.12 9.09
CA ARG A 533 26.54 11.58 9.16
C ARG A 533 25.75 12.37 8.13
N TRP A 534 25.07 11.70 7.17
CA TRP A 534 24.31 12.38 6.14
C TRP A 534 23.23 13.26 6.74
N PRO A 535 23.15 14.55 6.37
CA PRO A 535 22.09 15.44 6.84
C PRO A 535 20.78 15.08 6.11
N VAL A 536 20.01 14.19 6.71
CA VAL A 536 18.78 13.69 6.10
C VAL A 536 17.73 14.78 6.04
N ASP A 537 17.22 15.05 4.85
CA ASP A 537 16.01 15.82 4.61
C ASP A 537 14.82 14.86 4.51
N GLU A 538 14.05 14.72 5.60
CA GLU A 538 12.90 13.81 5.69
C GLU A 538 11.78 14.18 4.71
N MET A 539 11.62 15.47 4.40
CA MET A 539 10.61 15.90 3.43
C MET A 539 11.01 15.56 1.99
N ALA A 540 12.31 15.63 1.69
CA ALA A 540 12.81 15.26 0.37
C ALA A 540 12.67 13.76 0.10
N VAL A 541 12.74 12.89 1.13
CA VAL A 541 12.63 11.42 0.96
C VAL A 541 11.31 11.01 0.29
N THR A 542 10.24 11.74 0.53
CA THR A 542 8.91 11.48 -0.05
C THR A 542 8.69 12.16 -1.41
N ARG A 543 9.63 12.99 -1.86
CA ARG A 543 9.57 13.67 -3.15
C ARG A 543 10.19 12.82 -4.24
N LEU A 544 9.90 13.16 -5.48
CA LEU A 544 10.49 12.53 -6.65
C LEU A 544 11.39 13.53 -7.37
N VAL A 545 12.44 13.01 -7.98
CA VAL A 545 13.22 13.71 -8.99
C VAL A 545 12.75 13.23 -10.36
N GLU A 546 12.37 14.17 -11.22
CA GLU A 546 11.97 13.83 -12.58
C GLU A 546 13.22 13.49 -13.41
N THR A 547 13.18 12.33 -14.06
CA THR A 547 14.28 11.83 -14.92
C THR A 547 13.75 11.46 -16.30
N GLN A 548 14.63 11.43 -17.29
CA GLN A 548 14.27 10.97 -18.63
C GLN A 548 13.83 9.50 -18.60
N ALA A 549 14.48 8.68 -17.79
CA ALA A 549 14.14 7.27 -17.64
C ALA A 549 12.71 7.05 -17.12
N LYS A 550 12.18 7.93 -16.26
CA LYS A 550 10.78 7.88 -15.81
C LYS A 550 9.81 8.18 -16.93
N GLN A 551 10.13 9.18 -17.76
CA GLN A 551 9.31 9.52 -18.93
C GLN A 551 9.30 8.37 -19.94
N ASP A 552 10.49 7.81 -20.25
CA ASP A 552 10.64 6.66 -21.14
C ASP A 552 9.85 5.43 -20.63
N ALA A 553 9.89 5.16 -19.32
CA ALA A 553 9.13 4.07 -18.71
C ALA A 553 7.62 4.30 -18.83
N HIS A 554 7.15 5.52 -18.58
CA HIS A 554 5.76 5.89 -18.78
C HIS A 554 5.32 5.68 -20.22
N GLU A 555 6.08 6.19 -21.19
CA GLU A 555 5.79 6.04 -22.61
C GLU A 555 5.80 4.58 -23.06
N SER A 556 6.75 3.78 -22.57
CA SER A 556 6.89 2.37 -22.95
C SER A 556 5.80 1.45 -22.37
N THR A 557 5.17 1.85 -21.27
CA THR A 557 4.16 1.03 -20.56
C THR A 557 2.72 1.53 -20.76
N THR A 558 2.57 2.74 -21.29
CA THR A 558 1.25 3.35 -21.53
C THR A 558 0.81 3.09 -22.97
N THR A 559 -0.47 2.80 -23.18
CA THR A 559 -1.01 2.61 -24.53
C THR A 559 -0.90 3.91 -25.32
N ILE A 560 -0.68 3.80 -26.63
CA ILE A 560 -0.60 4.98 -27.51
C ILE A 560 -1.86 5.85 -27.42
N ASN A 561 -3.03 5.23 -27.24
CA ASN A 561 -4.30 5.94 -27.02
C ASN A 561 -4.26 6.85 -25.78
N GLN A 562 -3.73 6.32 -24.68
CA GLN A 562 -3.60 7.08 -23.44
C GLN A 562 -2.56 8.19 -23.57
N LEU A 563 -1.41 7.92 -24.23
CA LEU A 563 -0.37 8.93 -24.48
C LEU A 563 -0.89 10.07 -25.33
N ILE A 564 -1.68 9.79 -26.37
CA ILE A 564 -2.31 10.84 -27.20
C ILE A 564 -3.25 11.69 -26.33
N ALA A 565 -4.10 11.07 -25.51
CA ALA A 565 -5.02 11.79 -24.65
C ALA A 565 -4.28 12.68 -23.62
N GLU A 566 -3.24 12.16 -23.01
CA GLU A 566 -2.40 12.90 -22.07
C GLU A 566 -1.67 14.08 -22.74
N ALA A 567 -1.16 13.87 -23.95
CA ALA A 567 -0.52 14.94 -24.74
C ALA A 567 -1.50 16.07 -25.09
N ILE A 568 -2.73 15.74 -25.45
CA ILE A 568 -3.80 16.71 -25.70
C ILE A 568 -4.10 17.50 -24.42
N LEU A 569 -4.38 16.81 -23.30
CA LEU A 569 -4.73 17.46 -22.03
C LEU A 569 -3.59 18.31 -21.47
N ALA A 570 -2.35 17.95 -21.73
CA ALA A 570 -1.16 18.71 -21.33
C ALA A 570 -0.81 19.87 -22.27
N GLY A 571 -1.48 20.00 -23.41
CA GLY A 571 -1.14 20.95 -24.47
C GLY A 571 0.24 20.68 -25.08
N ASN A 572 0.71 19.43 -25.14
CA ASN A 572 2.03 19.06 -25.60
C ASN A 572 2.05 18.83 -27.11
N LEU A 573 2.30 19.89 -27.89
CA LEU A 573 2.44 19.79 -29.35
C LEU A 573 3.69 19.03 -29.79
N GLN A 574 4.80 19.11 -29.02
CA GLN A 574 6.03 18.41 -29.36
C GLN A 574 5.83 16.90 -29.52
N PHE A 575 4.98 16.31 -28.67
CA PHE A 575 4.60 14.88 -28.75
C PHE A 575 4.08 14.48 -30.15
N PHE A 576 3.27 15.33 -30.74
CA PHE A 576 2.67 15.09 -32.07
C PHE A 576 3.68 15.35 -33.18
N ILE A 577 4.51 16.36 -33.05
CA ILE A 577 5.57 16.72 -34.00
C ILE A 577 6.60 15.59 -34.12
N ASP A 578 7.10 15.09 -32.97
CA ASP A 578 8.10 14.03 -32.93
C ASP A 578 7.59 12.69 -33.50
N ARG A 579 6.28 12.49 -33.51
CA ARG A 579 5.61 11.27 -34.00
C ARG A 579 4.92 11.45 -35.35
N THR A 580 5.11 12.60 -36.00
CA THR A 580 4.59 12.81 -37.34
C THR A 580 5.28 11.85 -38.30
N PRO A 581 4.54 11.04 -39.08
CA PRO A 581 5.12 10.12 -40.06
C PRO A 581 6.02 10.84 -41.05
N SER A 582 7.10 10.16 -41.46
CA SER A 582 8.07 10.71 -42.44
C SER A 582 7.45 10.89 -43.83
N ASP A 583 8.00 11.82 -44.61
CA ASP A 583 7.51 12.10 -45.97
C ASP A 583 7.62 10.89 -46.93
N ALA A 584 8.47 9.91 -46.65
CA ALA A 584 8.57 8.67 -47.41
C ALA A 584 7.29 7.80 -47.28
N GLU A 585 6.63 7.83 -46.12
CA GLU A 585 5.33 7.15 -45.91
C GLU A 585 4.17 7.95 -46.50
N ALA A 586 4.33 9.28 -46.60
CA ALA A 586 3.34 10.16 -47.23
C ALA A 586 3.37 10.06 -48.77
N ILE A 587 4.49 9.71 -49.39
CA ILE A 587 4.65 9.58 -50.86
C ILE A 587 3.78 8.42 -51.41
N ALA A 588 3.58 7.39 -50.64
CA ALA A 588 2.69 6.28 -51.06
C ALA A 588 1.22 6.74 -51.25
N ASP A 589 0.80 7.85 -50.64
CA ASP A 589 -0.57 8.41 -50.70
C ASP A 589 -0.67 9.68 -51.58
N PHE A 590 0.38 10.03 -52.33
CA PHE A 590 0.56 11.28 -53.07
C PHE A 590 -0.52 11.61 -54.13
N HIS A 591 -1.29 10.66 -54.57
CA HIS A 591 -2.35 10.90 -55.55
C HIS A 591 -3.66 11.44 -54.97
N ASN A 592 -3.76 11.59 -53.67
CA ASN A 592 -4.99 12.03 -53.04
C ASN A 592 -4.79 13.37 -52.27
N ARG A 593 -5.25 14.49 -52.84
CA ARG A 593 -5.21 15.85 -52.22
C ARG A 593 -5.91 15.95 -50.86
N PHE A 594 -6.57 14.90 -50.40
CA PHE A 594 -7.20 14.74 -49.09
C PHE A 594 -6.48 13.70 -48.22
N SER A 595 -5.18 13.52 -48.41
CA SER A 595 -4.39 12.62 -47.53
C SER A 595 -4.60 12.99 -46.06
N PRO A 596 -4.90 12.04 -45.18
CA PRO A 596 -5.04 12.28 -43.76
C PRO A 596 -3.79 12.95 -43.15
N LEU A 597 -2.60 12.70 -43.70
CA LEU A 597 -1.35 13.28 -43.24
C LEU A 597 -1.27 14.78 -43.53
N VAL A 598 -1.72 15.22 -44.71
CA VAL A 598 -1.77 16.67 -45.07
C VAL A 598 -2.76 17.40 -44.15
N MET A 599 -3.92 16.79 -43.90
CA MET A 599 -4.90 17.37 -42.96
C MET A 599 -4.33 17.46 -41.54
N PHE A 600 -3.58 16.44 -41.13
CA PHE A 600 -2.92 16.38 -39.83
C PHE A 600 -1.85 17.48 -39.68
N LYS A 601 -0.99 17.68 -40.68
CA LYS A 601 0.04 18.73 -40.69
C LYS A 601 -0.63 20.11 -40.62
N ASN A 602 -1.63 20.40 -41.46
CA ASN A 602 -2.38 21.67 -41.44
C ASN A 602 -3.08 21.93 -40.09
N MET A 603 -3.55 20.90 -39.44
CA MET A 603 -4.12 21.00 -38.10
C MET A 603 -3.04 21.32 -37.05
N LEU A 604 -1.87 20.68 -37.13
CA LEU A 604 -0.75 21.02 -36.23
C LEU A 604 -0.30 22.47 -36.41
N ASP A 605 -0.18 22.96 -37.66
CA ASP A 605 0.19 24.35 -37.95
C ASP A 605 -0.80 25.33 -37.32
N LYS A 606 -2.10 25.05 -37.37
CA LYS A 606 -3.13 25.82 -36.66
C LYS A 606 -2.92 25.84 -35.15
N PHE A 607 -2.59 24.71 -34.56
CA PHE A 607 -2.35 24.62 -33.11
C PHE A 607 -1.03 25.29 -32.69
N ILE A 608 -0.01 25.21 -33.52
CA ILE A 608 1.28 25.89 -33.33
C ILE A 608 1.08 27.41 -33.38
N ALA A 609 0.31 27.91 -34.34
CA ALA A 609 -0.02 29.33 -34.43
C ALA A 609 -0.75 29.82 -33.17
N SER A 610 -1.77 29.09 -32.73
CA SER A 610 -2.53 29.39 -31.50
C SER A 610 -1.61 29.39 -30.26
N ALA A 611 -0.67 28.45 -30.17
CA ALA A 611 0.32 28.38 -29.08
C ALA A 611 1.24 29.61 -29.06
N HIS A 612 1.68 30.10 -30.22
CA HIS A 612 2.49 31.31 -30.33
C HIS A 612 1.71 32.60 -29.97
N ASP A 613 0.43 32.62 -30.31
CA ASP A 613 -0.45 33.75 -29.96
C ASP A 613 -0.87 33.76 -28.48
N GLY A 614 -0.59 32.63 -27.74
CA GLY A 614 -0.94 32.46 -26.34
C GLY A 614 -2.48 32.32 -26.12
N GLU A 615 -3.21 31.94 -27.17
CA GLU A 615 -4.65 31.74 -27.11
C GLU A 615 -5.02 30.24 -27.16
N PRO A 616 -6.04 29.77 -26.40
CA PRO A 616 -6.48 28.38 -26.46
C PRO A 616 -7.03 28.04 -27.85
N ALA A 617 -6.65 26.90 -28.40
CA ALA A 617 -7.23 26.41 -29.66
C ALA A 617 -8.43 25.52 -29.40
N LEU A 618 -9.44 25.63 -30.26
CA LEU A 618 -10.54 24.68 -30.33
C LEU A 618 -10.08 23.39 -31.01
N VAL A 619 -10.14 22.31 -30.24
CA VAL A 619 -9.96 20.92 -30.74
C VAL A 619 -11.32 20.30 -30.94
N THR A 620 -11.70 20.06 -32.19
CA THR A 620 -13.01 19.50 -32.55
C THR A 620 -13.00 17.97 -32.46
N ASP A 621 -14.22 17.36 -32.55
CA ASP A 621 -14.35 15.89 -32.67
C ASP A 621 -13.60 15.32 -33.90
N GLU A 622 -13.48 16.12 -34.95
CA GLU A 622 -12.78 15.78 -36.20
C GLU A 622 -11.28 15.88 -36.04
N ASP A 623 -10.79 16.92 -35.35
CA ASP A 623 -9.38 17.05 -34.99
C ASP A 623 -8.92 15.89 -34.10
N LEU A 624 -9.73 15.52 -33.10
CA LEU A 624 -9.45 14.32 -32.29
C LEU A 624 -9.36 13.06 -33.15
N PHE A 625 -10.32 12.85 -34.03
CA PHE A 625 -10.29 11.70 -34.92
C PHE A 625 -9.02 11.68 -35.76
N LEU A 626 -8.58 12.82 -36.25
CA LEU A 626 -7.38 12.95 -37.05
C LEU A 626 -6.10 12.68 -36.23
N LEU A 627 -6.00 13.23 -35.01
CA LEU A 627 -4.87 12.99 -34.07
C LEU A 627 -4.71 11.49 -33.79
N PHE A 628 -5.79 10.81 -33.44
CA PHE A 628 -5.75 9.38 -33.12
C PHE A 628 -5.46 8.53 -34.37
N ARG A 629 -6.14 8.80 -35.48
CA ARG A 629 -6.01 8.05 -36.74
C ARG A 629 -4.58 8.11 -37.30
N THR A 630 -3.93 9.27 -37.26
CA THR A 630 -2.62 9.43 -37.86
C THR A 630 -1.54 8.71 -37.06
N LEU A 631 -1.66 8.65 -35.74
CA LEU A 631 -0.67 8.03 -34.87
C LEU A 631 -0.94 6.55 -34.57
N ILE A 632 -2.11 6.04 -34.91
CA ILE A 632 -2.46 4.64 -34.68
C ILE A 632 -2.71 3.95 -36.03
N PRO A 633 -1.76 3.12 -36.52
CA PRO A 633 -1.83 2.53 -37.85
C PRO A 633 -2.88 1.39 -37.97
N ASP A 634 -3.48 0.92 -36.87
CA ASP A 634 -4.47 -0.19 -36.93
C ASP A 634 -5.78 0.27 -37.58
N THR A 635 -6.01 -0.16 -38.81
CA THR A 635 -7.19 0.17 -39.61
C THR A 635 -8.51 -0.26 -38.98
N ARG A 636 -8.53 -1.30 -38.13
CA ARG A 636 -9.76 -1.78 -37.46
C ARG A 636 -10.31 -0.76 -36.48
N TYR A 637 -9.44 0.06 -35.86
CA TYR A 637 -9.82 1.11 -34.90
C TYR A 637 -10.73 2.18 -35.52
N PHE A 638 -10.66 2.39 -36.86
CA PHE A 638 -11.36 3.49 -37.58
C PHE A 638 -12.68 3.07 -38.21
N GLN A 639 -13.03 1.80 -38.18
CA GLN A 639 -14.32 1.29 -38.68
C GLN A 639 -15.45 1.54 -37.67
N ASP A 640 -15.14 1.96 -36.45
CA ASP A 640 -16.12 2.15 -35.40
C ASP A 640 -16.94 3.43 -35.56
N SER A 641 -18.20 3.36 -35.12
CA SER A 641 -19.11 4.49 -35.18
C SER A 641 -18.64 5.71 -34.41
N LYS A 642 -19.07 6.92 -34.80
CA LYS A 642 -18.80 8.18 -34.05
C LYS A 642 -19.19 8.04 -32.58
N THR A 643 -20.26 7.33 -32.25
CA THR A 643 -20.72 7.09 -30.89
C THR A 643 -19.70 6.28 -30.08
N TRP A 644 -19.09 5.26 -30.68
CA TRP A 644 -18.06 4.45 -30.05
C TRP A 644 -16.80 5.32 -29.76
N ARG A 645 -16.30 6.06 -30.76
CA ARG A 645 -15.16 6.95 -30.60
C ARG A 645 -15.35 7.95 -29.47
N MET A 646 -16.53 8.57 -29.39
CA MET A 646 -16.82 9.53 -28.30
C MET A 646 -16.85 8.87 -26.91
N ARG A 647 -17.33 7.63 -26.78
CA ARG A 647 -17.25 6.86 -25.54
C ARG A 647 -15.80 6.52 -25.20
N HIS A 648 -15.04 6.12 -26.20
CA HIS A 648 -13.62 5.80 -26.04
C HIS A 648 -12.81 7.03 -25.58
N TYR A 649 -12.97 8.19 -26.23
CA TYR A 649 -12.31 9.42 -25.82
C TYR A 649 -12.68 9.81 -24.38
N LYS A 650 -13.93 9.66 -23.97
CA LYS A 650 -14.37 9.86 -22.58
C LYS A 650 -13.68 8.89 -21.62
N SER A 651 -13.50 7.63 -21.99
CA SER A 651 -12.80 6.64 -21.15
C SER A 651 -11.32 6.96 -20.98
N LEU A 652 -10.72 7.70 -21.92
CA LEU A 652 -9.36 8.24 -21.83
C LEU A 652 -9.27 9.56 -21.04
N GLY A 653 -10.39 10.07 -20.51
CA GLY A 653 -10.44 11.30 -19.72
C GLY A 653 -10.58 12.58 -20.54
N LEU A 654 -10.79 12.51 -21.86
CA LEU A 654 -10.98 13.70 -22.70
C LEU A 654 -12.39 14.29 -22.50
N PRO A 655 -12.53 15.62 -22.28
CA PRO A 655 -13.81 16.29 -22.04
C PRO A 655 -14.60 16.53 -23.35
N VAL A 656 -14.90 15.45 -24.08
CA VAL A 656 -15.58 15.50 -25.38
C VAL A 656 -17.08 15.69 -25.27
N GLY A 657 -17.67 16.22 -26.35
CA GLY A 657 -19.13 16.38 -26.50
C GLY A 657 -19.69 17.64 -25.85
N GLN A 658 -18.87 18.51 -25.35
CA GLN A 658 -19.25 19.84 -24.84
C GLN A 658 -19.39 20.86 -25.99
N ARG A 659 -20.23 21.89 -25.81
CA ARG A 659 -20.25 23.04 -26.69
C ARG A 659 -19.45 24.15 -26.01
N VAL A 660 -18.39 24.59 -26.66
CA VAL A 660 -17.52 25.68 -26.22
C VAL A 660 -17.57 26.85 -27.21
N ASP A 661 -17.27 28.03 -26.75
CA ASP A 661 -17.20 29.19 -27.63
C ASP A 661 -15.95 29.07 -28.51
N ASP A 662 -16.11 29.26 -29.82
CA ASP A 662 -15.00 29.18 -30.76
C ASP A 662 -14.12 30.43 -30.64
N PRO A 663 -12.84 30.35 -30.21
CA PRO A 663 -11.98 31.52 -30.06
C PRO A 663 -11.76 32.28 -31.40
N ALA A 664 -11.77 31.53 -32.51
CA ALA A 664 -11.56 32.11 -33.85
C ALA A 664 -12.84 32.80 -34.39
N ASN A 665 -14.03 32.46 -33.91
CA ASN A 665 -15.31 32.98 -34.38
C ASN A 665 -16.20 33.40 -33.21
N LYS A 666 -16.04 34.68 -32.77
CA LYS A 666 -16.79 35.22 -31.65
C LYS A 666 -18.31 35.06 -31.80
N GLY A 667 -18.95 34.41 -30.83
CA GLY A 667 -20.39 34.16 -30.78
C GLY A 667 -20.84 32.85 -31.44
N VAL A 668 -19.93 32.06 -31.98
CA VAL A 668 -20.19 30.71 -32.51
C VAL A 668 -19.82 29.66 -31.48
N LYS A 669 -20.75 28.78 -31.15
CA LYS A 669 -20.49 27.61 -30.30
C LYS A 669 -20.22 26.38 -31.14
N ALA A 670 -19.03 25.81 -31.02
CA ALA A 670 -18.63 24.56 -31.66
C ALA A 670 -18.59 23.39 -30.67
N ARG A 671 -18.69 22.17 -31.18
CA ARG A 671 -18.46 20.96 -30.37
C ARG A 671 -16.97 20.64 -30.34
N GLY A 672 -16.40 20.56 -29.14
CA GLY A 672 -15.00 20.30 -28.94
C GLY A 672 -14.57 20.66 -27.53
N MET A 673 -13.28 20.84 -27.37
CA MET A 673 -12.61 21.27 -26.15
C MET A 673 -11.63 22.40 -26.46
N LEU A 674 -11.38 23.27 -25.52
CA LEU A 674 -10.35 24.29 -25.61
C LEU A 674 -9.08 23.75 -24.97
N ILE A 675 -7.96 23.86 -25.67
CA ILE A 675 -6.65 23.38 -25.21
C ILE A 675 -5.65 24.53 -25.32
N ASP A 676 -4.96 24.80 -24.22
CA ASP A 676 -3.82 25.71 -24.17
C ASP A 676 -2.56 24.96 -24.62
N TRP A 677 -2.27 25.07 -25.91
CA TRP A 677 -1.10 24.43 -26.48
C TRP A 677 0.19 25.14 -26.09
N LYS A 678 1.21 24.36 -25.75
CA LYS A 678 2.55 24.89 -25.46
C LYS A 678 3.34 25.06 -26.74
N VAL A 679 4.11 26.15 -26.83
CA VAL A 679 5.02 26.37 -27.95
C VAL A 679 6.01 25.22 -28.05
N PRO A 680 6.11 24.53 -29.21
CA PRO A 680 6.99 23.41 -29.37
C PRO A 680 8.48 23.84 -29.43
N GLN A 681 9.38 22.95 -29.01
CA GLN A 681 10.83 23.21 -29.05
C GLN A 681 11.43 23.08 -30.45
N SER A 682 10.80 22.31 -31.32
CA SER A 682 11.15 22.16 -32.73
C SER A 682 9.89 22.30 -33.59
N LEU A 683 10.08 22.80 -34.80
CA LEU A 683 8.99 22.81 -35.78
C LEU A 683 8.88 21.44 -36.47
N PRO A 684 7.65 21.08 -36.95
CA PRO A 684 7.50 19.88 -37.75
C PRO A 684 8.40 19.95 -39.00
N PRO A 685 8.85 18.79 -39.56
CA PRO A 685 9.56 18.78 -40.84
C PRO A 685 8.79 19.59 -41.87
N GLN A 686 9.44 20.51 -42.54
CA GLN A 686 8.83 21.45 -43.50
C GLN A 686 7.89 20.69 -44.45
N SER A 687 6.69 21.24 -44.62
CA SER A 687 5.69 20.59 -45.47
C SER A 687 6.08 20.66 -46.91
N PHE A 688 5.70 19.66 -47.69
CA PHE A 688 5.90 19.59 -49.16
C PHE A 688 5.35 20.78 -49.95
N ASP A 689 4.57 21.67 -49.32
CA ASP A 689 3.97 22.85 -49.96
C ASP A 689 4.99 23.93 -50.32
N ASP A 690 6.14 24.04 -49.64
CA ASP A 690 7.17 25.00 -49.97
C ASP A 690 7.98 24.61 -51.24
N GLU A 691 8.10 23.33 -51.57
CA GLU A 691 8.70 22.88 -52.84
C GLU A 691 7.69 22.97 -53.99
N MET A 692 6.40 22.86 -53.75
CA MET A 692 5.38 23.01 -54.81
C MET A 692 5.07 24.48 -55.18
N GLN A 693 5.31 25.45 -54.32
CA GLN A 693 5.20 26.87 -54.66
C GLN A 693 6.38 27.35 -55.55
N SER A 694 7.50 26.65 -55.56
CA SER A 694 8.64 27.00 -56.44
C SER A 694 8.55 26.41 -57.85
N SER A 695 7.67 25.41 -58.09
CA SER A 695 7.38 24.86 -59.42
C SER A 695 6.23 25.63 -60.06
N VAL A 696 6.55 26.63 -60.83
CA VAL A 696 5.61 27.42 -61.65
C VAL A 696 4.80 26.52 -62.57
N VAL A 697 3.59 26.20 -62.20
CA VAL A 697 2.65 25.58 -63.13
C VAL A 697 2.08 26.67 -64.02
N THR A 698 2.58 26.69 -65.24
CA THR A 698 2.05 27.52 -66.31
C THR A 698 0.55 27.21 -66.52
N PRO A 699 -0.34 28.19 -66.51
CA PRO A 699 -1.78 27.90 -66.65
C PRO A 699 -2.12 27.39 -68.06
N ILE A 700 -2.66 26.20 -68.15
CA ILE A 700 -3.23 25.65 -69.40
C ILE A 700 -4.42 26.51 -69.82
N ARG A 701 -4.26 27.26 -70.97
CA ARG A 701 -5.32 28.04 -71.60
C ARG A 701 -6.51 27.14 -71.95
N LYS A 702 -7.67 27.38 -71.40
CA LYS A 702 -8.94 26.81 -71.80
C LYS A 702 -9.23 27.15 -73.26
N LYS A 703 -9.22 26.13 -74.17
CA LYS A 703 -9.75 26.25 -75.52
C LYS A 703 -11.29 26.38 -75.44
N THR A 704 -11.77 27.59 -75.75
CA THR A 704 -13.18 27.88 -76.03
C THR A 704 -13.62 27.10 -77.27
N LYS A 705 -14.59 26.20 -77.13
CA LYS A 705 -15.32 25.55 -78.24
C LYS A 705 -16.20 26.65 -78.87
N ARG A 706 -15.90 27.03 -80.11
CA ARG A 706 -16.78 27.74 -81.01
C ARG A 706 -17.86 26.78 -81.44
N THR A 707 -19.11 27.11 -81.14
CA THR A 707 -20.30 26.59 -81.81
C THR A 707 -20.42 27.18 -83.20
N SER A 708 -20.56 26.33 -84.25
CA SER A 708 -21.05 26.74 -85.51
C SER A 708 -22.00 25.61 -86.00
N LYS A 709 -23.27 26.05 -86.15
CA LYS A 709 -24.40 25.51 -86.94
C LYS A 709 -24.72 24.05 -86.74
#